data_58670ffb168155500a81e9266776a6a3
#
_entry.id   58670ffb168155500a81e9266776a6a3
#
_cell.length_a   1.000
_cell.length_b   1.000
_cell.length_c   1.000
_cell.angle_alpha   90.00
_cell.angle_beta   90.00
_cell.angle_gamma   90.00
#
_symmetry.space_group_name_H-M   'P 1'
#
loop_
_entity.id
_entity.type
_entity.pdbx_description
1 polymer ?
#
loop_
_entity_poly.entity_id
_entity_poly.type
_entity_poly.pdbx_seq_one_letter_code
_entity_poly.pdbx_strand_id
1 'polypeptide(L)'
;MKYKFTKIILLTAVVAGLTTACTPAGENIPTGKRYEFNNILDITYTPDTLTRCGGWFTDAGSWMGFTLPQKDHWVNGFCGPFSLDMNRRQWMAQSAVTVRYADQANVIFTPDSTCYFPGELYLSASSEEGKIIQRLNFLDASTALLRIHSDAGKELSLTASQWGKEIQVQTDQNTVIARHPSGEIVALTFTPDVSVKGTDNNYQAKINGSEHDTYVAISFYTGEKELSAGLQKAQLALSNPQEGLKANKERWEGYLTKILRKDMKPEYDRIAVKAVVTLISNWRTHRGGLLHEGIVPSHAAYYFVGFWAWDTWRFSAALAKFDPKLAKDNIRAMFDYQQPDGMIIDCIYTDPAENNARNSKPPLVSWAVDEIFTHTNDTAFISEMYPQLMAYYKWWYNKRDHNRNGMCEYGSTDGTLEAAAWESGMDNAIRFDDAKMLKNDGAEDAWSMDQESVDLNAYLALECKLLKKFAGILGVTFDGPDYSSQVADYFFDKEKGFFFDRRLKDGSFIQEPGCEAYTPLWTKVATADQVKAMLPLLTDTAKFSTYIPFPTVAADHPKYNPRGYWRGPIWLDQTYFAIRGLRNYGYNKMADEYTLQVFDRLQGLKEGAPIHENYGTHTGELLKAPHFSWSSSHLLMLYDDYGK
;
A
#
# COMPACT_ATOMS: atom_id res chain seq x y z
N MET A 1 47.01 19.73 35.51
CA MET A 1 45.76 20.38 35.13
C MET A 1 44.67 19.31 35.08
N LYS A 2 43.80 19.29 36.09
CA LYS A 2 42.73 18.28 36.21
C LYS A 2 41.46 18.88 35.59
N TYR A 3 40.93 18.28 34.52
CA TYR A 3 39.62 18.63 34.00
C TYR A 3 38.56 17.69 34.61
N LYS A 4 37.63 18.29 35.34
CA LYS A 4 36.43 17.63 35.87
C LYS A 4 35.42 17.44 34.72
N PHE A 5 35.04 16.21 34.44
CA PHE A 5 33.88 15.90 33.62
C PHE A 5 32.60 16.01 34.45
N THR A 6 31.77 16.99 34.12
CA THR A 6 30.42 17.14 34.67
C THR A 6 29.50 16.26 33.82
N LYS A 7 28.94 15.20 34.44
CA LYS A 7 27.88 14.38 33.82
C LYS A 7 26.61 15.23 33.74
N ILE A 8 26.21 15.58 32.53
CA ILE A 8 24.86 16.06 32.24
C ILE A 8 23.98 14.83 32.03
N ILE A 9 23.11 14.59 33.01
CA ILE A 9 22.03 13.60 32.89
C ILE A 9 20.91 14.29 32.08
N LEU A 10 20.77 13.93 30.81
CA LEU A 10 19.58 14.29 30.03
C LEU A 10 18.44 13.37 30.48
N LEU A 11 17.52 13.95 31.27
CA LEU A 11 16.22 13.32 31.52
C LEU A 11 15.39 13.45 30.23
N THR A 12 15.32 12.39 29.44
CA THR A 12 14.30 12.25 28.39
C THR A 12 12.97 12.01 29.09
N ALA A 13 12.16 13.05 29.18
CA ALA A 13 10.76 12.93 29.55
C ALA A 13 10.05 12.20 28.40
N VAL A 14 9.73 10.92 28.61
CA VAL A 14 8.76 10.20 27.79
C VAL A 14 7.41 10.83 28.11
N VAL A 15 6.97 11.76 27.26
CA VAL A 15 5.57 12.20 27.24
C VAL A 15 4.78 11.03 26.66
N ALA A 16 4.29 10.15 27.52
CA ALA A 16 3.19 9.28 27.21
C ALA A 16 1.97 10.16 26.96
N GLY A 17 1.78 10.56 25.72
CA GLY A 17 0.53 11.17 25.25
C GLY A 17 -0.55 10.13 25.44
N LEU A 18 -1.32 10.25 26.53
CA LEU A 18 -2.63 9.66 26.63
C LEU A 18 -3.42 10.19 25.43
N THR A 19 -3.51 9.38 24.36
CA THR A 19 -4.51 9.56 23.32
C THR A 19 -5.86 9.31 24.00
N THR A 20 -6.44 10.38 24.55
CA THR A 20 -7.85 10.37 24.89
C THR A 20 -8.57 9.98 23.61
N ALA A 21 -9.18 8.79 23.60
CA ALA A 21 -10.08 8.37 22.56
C ALA A 21 -11.10 9.52 22.38
N CYS A 22 -10.97 10.26 21.28
CA CYS A 22 -11.97 11.25 20.88
C CYS A 22 -13.21 10.46 20.43
N THR A 23 -13.98 9.99 21.39
CA THR A 23 -15.38 9.68 21.16
C THR A 23 -16.10 11.02 21.19
N PRO A 24 -16.77 11.46 20.11
CA PRO A 24 -17.58 12.67 20.14
C PRO A 24 -18.62 12.52 21.25
N ALA A 25 -18.45 13.26 22.36
CA ALA A 25 -19.39 13.20 23.46
C ALA A 25 -20.72 13.82 23.01
N GLY A 26 -21.79 13.02 22.96
CA GLY A 26 -23.16 13.48 22.74
C GLY A 26 -23.68 13.45 21.31
N GLU A 27 -22.96 12.89 20.34
CA GLU A 27 -23.43 12.76 18.96
C GLU A 27 -23.93 11.35 18.64
N ASN A 28 -24.97 11.27 17.78
CA ASN A 28 -25.37 10.02 17.13
C ASN A 28 -24.26 9.57 16.17
N ILE A 29 -23.23 8.88 16.70
CA ILE A 29 -22.25 8.21 15.84
C ILE A 29 -23.02 7.15 15.04
N PRO A 30 -22.91 7.15 13.69
CA PRO A 30 -23.59 6.15 12.89
C PRO A 30 -23.19 4.74 13.34
N THR A 31 -24.14 3.82 13.34
CA THR A 31 -23.87 2.42 13.70
C THR A 31 -23.13 1.70 12.57
N GLY A 32 -22.16 0.85 12.93
CA GLY A 32 -21.39 0.01 11.99
C GLY A 32 -20.00 -0.28 12.53
N LYS A 33 -19.40 -1.39 12.08
CA LYS A 33 -18.06 -1.83 12.49
C LYS A 33 -16.98 -0.79 12.22
N ARG A 34 -17.07 -0.06 11.10
CA ARG A 34 -16.07 0.95 10.73
C ARG A 34 -15.90 2.05 11.78
N TYR A 35 -16.95 2.38 12.53
CA TYR A 35 -16.92 3.41 13.57
C TYR A 35 -16.30 2.94 14.90
N GLU A 36 -15.99 1.65 15.04
CA GLU A 36 -15.21 1.12 16.15
C GLU A 36 -13.70 1.45 15.99
N PHE A 37 -13.26 1.82 14.77
CA PHE A 37 -11.87 2.09 14.41
C PHE A 37 -11.63 3.57 14.12
N ASN A 38 -11.82 4.42 15.12
CA ASN A 38 -11.56 5.85 15.03
C ASN A 38 -10.05 6.15 14.94
N ASN A 39 -9.68 7.25 14.29
CA ASN A 39 -8.29 7.69 14.08
C ASN A 39 -7.38 6.52 13.66
N ILE A 40 -7.87 5.76 12.67
CA ILE A 40 -7.16 4.57 12.17
C ILE A 40 -5.76 4.92 11.64
N LEU A 41 -5.62 6.11 11.05
CA LEU A 41 -4.38 6.72 10.63
C LEU A 41 -4.38 8.20 11.02
N ASP A 42 -3.23 8.73 11.42
CA ASP A 42 -3.01 10.16 11.60
C ASP A 42 -2.62 10.78 10.26
N ILE A 43 -3.50 11.60 9.74
CA ILE A 43 -3.32 12.39 8.52
C ILE A 43 -3.58 13.88 8.80
N THR A 44 -3.33 14.31 10.06
CA THR A 44 -3.55 15.69 10.48
C THR A 44 -2.48 16.59 9.90
N TYR A 45 -2.86 17.43 8.93
CA TYR A 45 -1.98 18.39 8.27
C TYR A 45 -2.77 19.52 7.61
N THR A 46 -2.47 20.76 7.97
CA THR A 46 -3.00 21.95 7.29
C THR A 46 -1.91 22.51 6.38
N PRO A 47 -2.10 22.55 5.05
CA PRO A 47 -1.10 23.08 4.13
C PRO A 47 -1.03 24.61 4.24
N ASP A 48 -0.02 25.10 4.95
CA ASP A 48 0.30 26.53 5.09
C ASP A 48 1.14 27.04 3.90
N THR A 49 2.07 26.22 3.44
CA THR A 49 2.99 26.53 2.33
C THR A 49 2.75 25.70 1.08
N LEU A 50 1.66 24.95 1.01
CA LEU A 50 1.32 24.01 -0.06
C LEU A 50 2.40 22.94 -0.29
N THR A 51 3.16 22.59 0.75
CA THR A 51 4.18 21.55 0.73
C THR A 51 3.60 20.15 0.94
N ARG A 52 4.47 19.15 0.94
CA ARG A 52 4.10 17.75 1.17
C ARG A 52 3.67 17.48 2.60
N CYS A 53 2.69 16.57 2.75
CA CYS A 53 2.38 15.92 4.02
C CYS A 53 2.73 14.42 4.00
N GLY A 54 2.58 13.76 5.15
CA GLY A 54 2.93 12.36 5.34
C GLY A 54 1.90 11.36 4.82
N GLY A 55 0.73 11.81 4.34
CA GLY A 55 -0.31 10.94 3.81
C GLY A 55 -1.65 11.66 3.65
N TRP A 56 -2.56 11.04 2.92
CA TRP A 56 -3.88 11.58 2.60
C TRP A 56 -4.98 10.56 2.80
N PHE A 57 -6.18 11.02 3.16
CA PHE A 57 -7.40 10.27 2.95
C PHE A 57 -7.72 10.23 1.46
N THR A 58 -7.74 9.05 0.90
CA THR A 58 -8.17 8.78 -0.45
C THR A 58 -8.84 7.41 -0.48
N ASP A 59 -9.82 7.19 -1.35
CA ASP A 59 -10.65 5.99 -1.37
C ASP A 59 -11.21 5.77 -2.78
N ALA A 60 -11.81 4.61 -3.03
CA ALA A 60 -12.48 4.25 -4.27
C ALA A 60 -11.60 4.41 -5.54
N GLY A 61 -10.29 4.25 -5.41
CA GLY A 61 -9.36 4.37 -6.53
C GLY A 61 -9.07 5.81 -6.99
N SER A 62 -9.37 6.79 -6.15
CA SER A 62 -9.26 8.20 -6.51
C SER A 62 -7.82 8.68 -6.67
N TRP A 63 -7.65 9.67 -7.56
CA TRP A 63 -6.43 10.42 -7.78
C TRP A 63 -6.39 11.75 -7.00
N MET A 64 -7.31 11.96 -6.07
CA MET A 64 -7.29 13.08 -5.15
C MET A 64 -7.26 12.60 -3.69
N GLY A 65 -6.72 13.45 -2.80
CA GLY A 65 -6.66 13.15 -1.37
C GLY A 65 -6.96 14.38 -0.51
N PHE A 66 -7.34 14.11 0.74
CA PHE A 66 -7.66 15.13 1.74
C PHE A 66 -6.91 14.85 3.04
N THR A 67 -6.76 15.90 3.87
CA THR A 67 -6.23 15.77 5.24
C THR A 67 -7.18 16.42 6.25
N LEU A 68 -6.96 16.09 7.52
CA LEU A 68 -7.65 16.74 8.64
C LEU A 68 -6.87 18.00 9.05
N PRO A 69 -7.54 19.13 9.34
CA PRO A 69 -6.86 20.37 9.75
C PRO A 69 -6.21 20.22 11.12
N GLN A 70 -5.03 20.83 11.29
CA GLN A 70 -4.34 20.95 12.57
C GLN A 70 -5.04 21.96 13.48
N LYS A 71 -5.04 21.71 14.79
CA LYS A 71 -5.68 22.62 15.76
C LYS A 71 -5.09 24.02 15.74
N ASP A 72 -3.77 24.12 15.66
CA ASP A 72 -3.05 25.40 15.68
C ASP A 72 -3.13 26.17 14.35
N HIS A 73 -3.49 25.48 13.26
CA HIS A 73 -3.69 26.02 11.91
C HIS A 73 -5.07 25.65 11.39
N TRP A 74 -6.09 25.90 12.20
CA TRP A 74 -7.44 25.44 11.94
C TRP A 74 -8.06 26.14 10.73
N VAL A 75 -8.58 25.33 9.85
CA VAL A 75 -9.57 25.73 8.83
C VAL A 75 -10.85 24.95 9.09
N ASN A 76 -12.01 25.62 9.05
CA ASN A 76 -13.29 24.96 9.30
C ASN A 76 -13.76 24.20 8.04
N GLY A 77 -12.99 23.22 7.62
CA GLY A 77 -13.18 22.38 6.45
C GLY A 77 -12.07 21.33 6.33
N PHE A 78 -12.25 20.34 5.47
CA PHE A 78 -11.20 19.38 5.15
C PHE A 78 -10.14 20.03 4.26
N CYS A 79 -8.86 19.77 4.56
CA CYS A 79 -7.77 20.31 3.74
C CYS A 79 -7.65 19.53 2.43
N GLY A 80 -7.54 20.25 1.32
CA GLY A 80 -7.46 19.66 -0.01
C GLY A 80 -8.51 20.18 -0.99
N PRO A 81 -8.68 19.50 -2.15
CA PRO A 81 -7.98 18.26 -2.52
C PRO A 81 -6.51 18.46 -2.88
N PHE A 82 -5.75 17.36 -2.74
CA PHE A 82 -4.40 17.22 -3.24
C PHE A 82 -4.41 16.30 -4.46
N SER A 83 -3.72 16.65 -5.55
CA SER A 83 -3.54 15.79 -6.71
C SER A 83 -2.50 14.72 -6.41
N LEU A 84 -2.89 13.44 -6.53
CA LEU A 84 -2.03 12.28 -6.33
C LEU A 84 -1.40 11.77 -7.64
N ASP A 85 -1.64 12.46 -8.75
CA ASP A 85 -1.00 12.12 -10.03
C ASP A 85 0.52 12.22 -9.92
N MET A 86 1.23 11.26 -10.50
CA MET A 86 2.67 11.13 -10.38
C MET A 86 3.43 12.40 -10.77
N ASN A 87 3.08 12.96 -11.92
CA ASN A 87 3.80 14.10 -12.52
C ASN A 87 3.23 15.46 -12.10
N ARG A 88 2.10 15.46 -11.37
CA ARG A 88 1.31 16.66 -11.06
C ARG A 88 0.89 16.72 -9.60
N ARG A 89 1.75 16.23 -8.70
CA ARG A 89 1.49 16.17 -7.25
C ARG A 89 1.50 17.57 -6.64
N GLN A 90 0.31 18.08 -6.34
CA GLN A 90 0.16 19.42 -5.79
C GLN A 90 -1.15 19.58 -5.00
N TRP A 91 -1.15 20.53 -4.09
CA TRP A 91 -2.36 21.00 -3.44
C TRP A 91 -3.16 21.86 -4.42
N MET A 92 -4.38 21.44 -4.72
CA MET A 92 -5.33 22.24 -5.51
C MET A 92 -5.93 23.37 -4.66
N ALA A 93 -6.10 23.12 -3.35
CA ALA A 93 -6.49 24.14 -2.38
C ALA A 93 -5.93 23.78 -1.00
N GLN A 94 -5.79 24.79 -0.11
CA GLN A 94 -5.63 24.52 1.32
C GLN A 94 -6.88 23.84 1.87
N SER A 95 -8.06 24.42 1.56
CA SER A 95 -9.37 23.78 1.72
C SER A 95 -10.31 24.35 0.66
N ALA A 96 -10.82 23.50 -0.22
CA ALA A 96 -11.72 23.94 -1.28
C ALA A 96 -13.09 24.36 -0.74
N VAL A 97 -13.49 23.86 0.44
CA VAL A 97 -14.75 24.23 1.09
C VAL A 97 -14.49 24.47 2.58
N THR A 98 -14.58 25.72 2.99
CA THR A 98 -14.65 26.13 4.40
C THR A 98 -16.05 26.65 4.72
N VAL A 99 -16.53 26.44 5.94
CA VAL A 99 -17.88 26.76 6.36
C VAL A 99 -17.87 27.88 7.40
N ARG A 100 -18.75 28.88 7.23
CA ARG A 100 -18.96 30.01 8.16
C ARG A 100 -20.44 30.34 8.24
N TYR A 101 -20.86 31.09 9.25
CA TYR A 101 -22.17 31.73 9.23
C TYR A 101 -22.18 32.93 8.27
N ALA A 102 -23.25 33.07 7.48
CA ALA A 102 -23.30 34.07 6.41
C ALA A 102 -23.27 35.52 6.90
N ASP A 103 -23.92 35.80 8.03
CA ASP A 103 -24.08 37.14 8.58
C ASP A 103 -23.03 37.52 9.62
N GLN A 104 -22.08 36.61 9.93
CA GLN A 104 -21.16 36.75 11.05
C GLN A 104 -19.74 36.33 10.64
N ALA A 105 -19.09 37.12 9.80
CA ALA A 105 -17.74 36.86 9.33
C ALA A 105 -16.66 36.72 10.46
N ASN A 106 -16.96 37.27 11.66
CA ASN A 106 -16.04 37.31 12.80
C ASN A 106 -16.25 36.19 13.82
N VAL A 107 -17.20 35.26 13.62
CA VAL A 107 -17.41 34.14 14.52
C VAL A 107 -16.20 33.21 14.48
N ILE A 108 -15.61 32.98 15.63
CA ILE A 108 -14.48 32.06 15.80
C ILE A 108 -15.04 30.69 16.10
N PHE A 109 -14.65 29.71 15.28
CA PHE A 109 -14.93 28.31 15.51
C PHE A 109 -13.79 27.68 16.33
N THR A 110 -14.14 27.00 17.41
CA THR A 110 -13.23 26.18 18.20
C THR A 110 -13.34 24.73 17.74
N PRO A 111 -12.21 24.09 17.37
CA PRO A 111 -12.22 22.68 17.02
C PRO A 111 -12.68 21.81 18.18
N ASP A 112 -13.72 20.99 17.97
CA ASP A 112 -14.15 19.99 18.94
C ASP A 112 -13.46 18.65 18.67
N SER A 113 -13.61 18.12 17.46
CA SER A 113 -13.13 16.80 17.12
C SER A 113 -12.81 16.66 15.64
N THR A 114 -11.74 15.90 15.34
CA THR A 114 -11.43 15.39 14.02
C THR A 114 -11.22 13.89 14.09
N CYS A 115 -11.68 13.13 13.08
CA CYS A 115 -11.57 11.68 13.10
C CYS A 115 -11.43 11.09 11.70
N TYR A 116 -10.57 10.09 11.57
CA TYR A 116 -10.49 9.24 10.39
C TYR A 116 -11.09 7.86 10.70
N PHE A 117 -12.28 7.59 10.18
CA PHE A 117 -12.88 6.26 10.15
C PHE A 117 -12.60 5.57 8.80
N PRO A 118 -12.56 4.24 8.72
CA PRO A 118 -12.48 3.55 7.43
C PRO A 118 -13.54 4.06 6.45
N GLY A 119 -13.07 4.71 5.35
CA GLY A 119 -13.93 5.29 4.31
C GLY A 119 -14.64 6.60 4.64
N GLU A 120 -14.31 7.27 5.76
CA GLU A 120 -14.94 8.54 6.12
C GLU A 120 -13.99 9.45 6.92
N LEU A 121 -13.94 10.74 6.57
CA LEU A 121 -13.42 11.78 7.45
C LEU A 121 -14.56 12.47 8.18
N TYR A 122 -14.30 12.82 9.43
CA TYR A 122 -15.21 13.55 10.32
C TYR A 122 -14.50 14.77 10.91
N LEU A 123 -15.23 15.87 11.02
CA LEU A 123 -14.78 17.11 11.64
C LEU A 123 -15.95 17.79 12.31
N SER A 124 -15.77 18.30 13.52
CA SER A 124 -16.72 19.18 14.18
C SER A 124 -16.04 20.36 14.84
N ALA A 125 -16.74 21.48 14.85
CA ALA A 125 -16.33 22.71 15.49
C ALA A 125 -17.53 23.47 16.06
N SER A 126 -17.34 24.08 17.24
CA SER A 126 -18.35 24.87 17.95
C SER A 126 -18.01 26.34 17.95
N SER A 127 -19.05 27.18 18.05
CA SER A 127 -18.98 28.62 18.27
C SER A 127 -20.03 29.04 19.30
N GLU A 128 -20.11 30.32 19.62
CA GLU A 128 -21.19 30.86 20.46
C GLU A 128 -22.57 30.69 19.83
N GLU A 129 -22.64 30.51 18.51
CA GLU A 129 -23.89 30.42 17.75
C GLU A 129 -24.39 28.98 17.57
N GLY A 130 -23.53 27.98 17.77
CA GLY A 130 -23.84 26.57 17.60
C GLY A 130 -22.69 25.77 17.03
N LYS A 131 -22.98 24.54 16.64
CA LYS A 131 -22.03 23.54 16.18
C LYS A 131 -22.18 23.27 14.69
N ILE A 132 -21.04 23.09 14.01
CA ILE A 132 -20.98 22.62 12.63
C ILE A 132 -20.27 21.27 12.60
N ILE A 133 -20.89 20.30 11.94
CA ILE A 133 -20.38 18.95 11.71
C ILE A 133 -20.18 18.76 10.23
N GLN A 134 -19.02 18.23 9.84
CA GLN A 134 -18.70 17.91 8.46
C GLN A 134 -18.25 16.46 8.34
N ARG A 135 -18.71 15.77 7.29
CA ARG A 135 -18.30 14.40 6.95
C ARG A 135 -17.96 14.30 5.48
N LEU A 136 -16.87 13.60 5.13
CA LEU A 136 -16.40 13.45 3.75
C LEU A 136 -16.28 11.97 3.42
N ASN A 137 -16.96 11.55 2.36
CA ASN A 137 -16.94 10.18 1.85
C ASN A 137 -16.68 10.18 0.35
N PHE A 138 -15.86 9.28 -0.17
CA PHE A 138 -15.78 9.05 -1.60
C PHE A 138 -16.98 8.24 -2.09
N LEU A 139 -17.65 8.72 -3.13
CA LEU A 139 -18.72 8.00 -3.82
C LEU A 139 -18.16 7.10 -4.93
N ASP A 140 -17.14 7.59 -5.61
CA ASP A 140 -16.37 6.90 -6.64
C ASP A 140 -14.97 7.53 -6.79
N ALA A 141 -14.21 7.11 -7.81
CA ALA A 141 -12.85 7.57 -8.04
C ALA A 141 -12.73 9.09 -8.33
N SER A 142 -13.77 9.69 -8.83
CA SER A 142 -13.76 11.09 -9.25
C SER A 142 -14.43 12.03 -8.27
N THR A 143 -15.32 11.53 -7.39
CA THR A 143 -16.21 12.38 -6.59
C THR A 143 -16.21 12.00 -5.12
N ALA A 144 -15.87 12.96 -4.25
CA ALA A 144 -16.12 12.92 -2.83
C ALA A 144 -17.35 13.75 -2.47
N LEU A 145 -18.17 13.28 -1.54
CA LEU A 145 -19.36 13.97 -1.05
C LEU A 145 -19.08 14.55 0.33
N LEU A 146 -19.15 15.86 0.44
CA LEU A 146 -19.11 16.58 1.71
C LEU A 146 -20.55 16.76 2.22
N ARG A 147 -20.81 16.27 3.43
CA ARG A 147 -22.04 16.49 4.17
C ARG A 147 -21.78 17.50 5.28
N ILE A 148 -22.61 18.53 5.37
CA ILE A 148 -22.54 19.62 6.35
C ILE A 148 -23.84 19.63 7.14
N HIS A 149 -23.73 19.61 8.46
CA HIS A 149 -24.83 19.76 9.41
C HIS A 149 -24.55 20.94 10.33
N SER A 150 -25.57 21.76 10.61
CA SER A 150 -25.49 22.86 11.58
C SER A 150 -26.73 22.83 12.47
N ASP A 151 -26.53 22.93 13.78
CA ASP A 151 -27.61 22.99 14.76
C ASP A 151 -28.10 24.43 15.05
N ALA A 152 -27.43 25.45 14.50
CA ALA A 152 -27.76 26.85 14.74
C ALA A 152 -28.97 27.37 13.95
N GLY A 153 -29.44 26.65 12.93
CA GLY A 153 -30.54 27.10 12.05
C GLY A 153 -30.26 28.38 11.26
N LYS A 154 -28.99 28.79 11.15
CA LYS A 154 -28.54 30.02 10.47
C LYS A 154 -28.04 29.75 9.06
N GLU A 155 -28.16 30.74 8.17
CA GLU A 155 -27.56 30.68 6.82
C GLU A 155 -26.05 30.47 6.92
N LEU A 156 -25.55 29.51 6.15
CA LEU A 156 -24.11 29.23 6.06
C LEU A 156 -23.53 29.83 4.77
N SER A 157 -22.29 30.26 4.84
CA SER A 157 -21.47 30.70 3.71
C SER A 157 -20.29 29.77 3.52
N LEU A 158 -20.15 29.23 2.31
CA LEU A 158 -19.05 28.37 1.91
C LEU A 158 -18.13 29.13 0.96
N THR A 159 -16.82 28.94 1.16
CA THR A 159 -15.78 29.52 0.31
C THR A 159 -14.52 28.67 0.41
N ALA A 160 -13.60 28.79 -0.55
CA ALA A 160 -12.27 28.22 -0.36
C ALA A 160 -11.42 29.10 0.56
N SER A 161 -10.57 28.49 1.38
CA SER A 161 -9.60 29.26 2.21
C SER A 161 -8.47 29.82 1.34
N GLN A 162 -7.80 28.99 0.57
CA GLN A 162 -6.73 29.34 -0.35
C GLN A 162 -6.67 28.32 -1.47
N TRP A 163 -6.71 28.79 -2.72
CA TRP A 163 -6.43 27.96 -3.88
C TRP A 163 -4.92 27.77 -4.08
N GLY A 164 -4.56 26.67 -4.72
CA GLY A 164 -3.20 26.40 -5.12
C GLY A 164 -2.66 27.44 -6.10
N LYS A 165 -1.36 27.46 -6.28
CA LYS A 165 -0.69 28.36 -7.20
C LYS A 165 -1.20 28.14 -8.62
N GLU A 166 -1.42 29.25 -9.37
CA GLU A 166 -1.87 29.26 -10.76
C GLU A 166 -3.30 28.73 -11.00
N ILE A 167 -4.04 28.35 -9.95
CA ILE A 167 -5.45 27.95 -10.06
C ILE A 167 -6.31 29.13 -10.52
N GLN A 168 -7.14 28.88 -11.53
CA GLN A 168 -8.13 29.80 -12.07
C GLN A 168 -9.53 29.34 -11.70
N VAL A 169 -10.31 30.19 -11.03
CA VAL A 169 -11.64 29.86 -10.53
C VAL A 169 -12.72 30.52 -11.36
N GLN A 170 -13.70 29.76 -11.79
CA GLN A 170 -14.90 30.21 -12.50
C GLN A 170 -16.14 29.65 -11.82
N THR A 171 -17.22 30.39 -11.86
CA THR A 171 -18.52 29.97 -11.33
C THR A 171 -19.55 29.94 -12.46
N ASP A 172 -20.38 28.90 -12.49
CA ASP A 172 -21.51 28.78 -13.41
C ASP A 172 -22.70 28.16 -12.67
N GLN A 173 -23.80 28.91 -12.57
CA GLN A 173 -25.00 28.52 -11.82
C GLN A 173 -24.70 28.08 -10.39
N ASN A 174 -24.81 26.77 -10.12
CA ASN A 174 -24.52 26.11 -8.83
C ASN A 174 -23.21 25.34 -8.83
N THR A 175 -22.26 25.71 -9.70
CA THR A 175 -20.98 25.00 -9.83
C THR A 175 -19.80 25.97 -9.73
N VAL A 176 -18.73 25.54 -9.08
CA VAL A 176 -17.41 26.20 -9.06
C VAL A 176 -16.43 25.30 -9.78
N ILE A 177 -15.67 25.84 -10.71
CA ILE A 177 -14.67 25.11 -11.48
C ILE A 177 -13.32 25.79 -11.30
N ALA A 178 -12.40 25.09 -10.66
CA ALA A 178 -11.03 25.54 -10.39
C ALA A 178 -10.06 24.75 -11.29
N ARG A 179 -9.38 25.43 -12.22
CA ARG A 179 -8.49 24.85 -13.23
C ARG A 179 -7.04 25.18 -12.94
N HIS A 180 -6.19 24.20 -13.03
CA HIS A 180 -4.74 24.38 -13.05
C HIS A 180 -4.23 24.28 -14.50
N PRO A 181 -3.18 25.03 -14.92
CA PRO A 181 -2.63 25.00 -16.29
C PRO A 181 -2.14 23.61 -16.75
N SER A 182 -1.78 22.73 -15.81
CA SER A 182 -1.39 21.33 -16.10
C SER A 182 -2.56 20.44 -16.54
N GLY A 183 -3.80 20.95 -16.50
CA GLY A 183 -5.01 20.27 -16.95
C GLY A 183 -5.86 19.67 -15.84
N GLU A 184 -5.42 19.73 -14.58
CA GLU A 184 -6.21 19.29 -13.44
C GLU A 184 -7.33 20.27 -13.13
N ILE A 185 -8.49 19.70 -12.80
CA ILE A 185 -9.71 20.45 -12.54
C ILE A 185 -10.35 19.95 -11.25
N VAL A 186 -10.62 20.87 -10.33
CA VAL A 186 -11.51 20.63 -9.19
C VAL A 186 -12.86 21.28 -9.48
N ALA A 187 -13.93 20.51 -9.37
CA ALA A 187 -15.29 21.03 -9.51
C ALA A 187 -16.04 20.84 -8.18
N LEU A 188 -16.68 21.92 -7.71
CA LEU A 188 -17.61 21.89 -6.60
C LEU A 188 -19.02 22.04 -7.16
N THR A 189 -19.85 21.03 -6.98
CA THR A 189 -21.24 21.06 -7.42
C THR A 189 -22.13 21.14 -6.18
N PHE A 190 -23.06 22.08 -6.19
CA PHE A 190 -24.05 22.31 -5.15
C PHE A 190 -25.43 21.87 -5.61
N THR A 191 -26.36 21.73 -4.67
CA THR A 191 -27.77 21.51 -5.00
C THR A 191 -28.36 22.76 -5.73
N PRO A 192 -29.38 22.62 -6.60
CA PRO A 192 -29.86 23.69 -7.44
C PRO A 192 -30.40 24.91 -6.70
N ASP A 193 -30.76 24.79 -5.43
CA ASP A 193 -31.25 25.87 -4.57
C ASP A 193 -30.13 26.76 -3.98
N VAL A 194 -28.86 26.36 -4.16
CA VAL A 194 -27.69 27.10 -3.65
C VAL A 194 -27.28 28.18 -4.65
N SER A 195 -27.20 29.42 -4.16
CA SER A 195 -26.68 30.56 -4.94
C SER A 195 -25.15 30.63 -4.82
N VAL A 196 -24.46 30.52 -5.96
CA VAL A 196 -23.00 30.62 -6.04
C VAL A 196 -22.62 31.94 -6.75
N LYS A 197 -21.71 32.71 -6.18
CA LYS A 197 -21.14 33.94 -6.74
C LYS A 197 -19.64 33.86 -6.82
N GLY A 198 -19.06 34.25 -7.97
CA GLY A 198 -17.62 34.42 -8.12
C GLY A 198 -17.13 35.68 -7.39
N THR A 199 -15.93 35.61 -6.78
CA THR A 199 -15.28 36.73 -6.10
C THR A 199 -13.76 36.60 -6.28
N ASP A 200 -13.06 37.58 -6.82
CA ASP A 200 -11.57 37.67 -6.89
C ASP A 200 -10.81 36.34 -6.94
N ASN A 201 -11.01 35.54 -8.00
CA ASN A 201 -10.49 34.19 -8.17
C ASN A 201 -10.89 33.22 -7.02
N ASN A 202 -12.07 33.40 -6.45
CA ASN A 202 -12.68 32.54 -5.42
C ASN A 202 -14.20 32.51 -5.64
N TYR A 203 -14.93 31.93 -4.71
CA TYR A 203 -16.39 31.85 -4.74
C TYR A 203 -16.97 32.08 -3.34
N GLN A 204 -18.25 32.43 -3.34
CA GLN A 204 -19.11 32.37 -2.17
C GLN A 204 -20.39 31.61 -2.53
N ALA A 205 -20.68 30.55 -1.81
CA ALA A 205 -21.96 29.84 -1.89
C ALA A 205 -22.73 30.05 -0.58
N LYS A 206 -24.02 30.40 -0.70
CA LYS A 206 -24.92 30.57 0.45
C LYS A 206 -25.92 29.45 0.50
N ILE A 207 -26.00 28.79 1.66
CA ILE A 207 -26.92 27.70 1.94
C ILE A 207 -27.77 28.04 3.15
N ASN A 208 -29.06 27.78 3.07
CA ASN A 208 -29.95 27.96 4.21
C ASN A 208 -29.56 26.95 5.32
N GLY A 209 -29.25 27.46 6.50
CA GLY A 209 -29.06 26.63 7.68
C GLY A 209 -30.42 26.05 8.07
N SER A 210 -30.64 24.80 7.75
CA SER A 210 -31.81 24.04 8.16
C SER A 210 -31.39 22.92 9.11
N GLU A 211 -32.34 22.32 9.81
CA GLU A 211 -32.10 21.08 10.57
C GLU A 211 -31.71 19.88 9.67
N HIS A 212 -31.63 20.10 8.37
CA HIS A 212 -31.29 19.09 7.37
C HIS A 212 -29.85 19.22 6.90
N ASP A 213 -29.24 18.09 6.59
CA ASP A 213 -27.89 18.03 6.04
C ASP A 213 -27.82 18.70 4.65
N THR A 214 -26.78 19.49 4.42
CA THR A 214 -26.44 20.02 3.10
C THR A 214 -25.30 19.23 2.49
N TYR A 215 -25.32 19.06 1.17
CA TYR A 215 -24.36 18.27 0.44
C TYR A 215 -23.62 19.07 -0.61
N VAL A 216 -22.32 18.84 -0.73
CA VAL A 216 -21.45 19.38 -1.80
C VAL A 216 -20.67 18.22 -2.42
N ALA A 217 -20.77 18.09 -3.74
CA ALA A 217 -19.92 17.14 -4.46
C ALA A 217 -18.59 17.83 -4.81
N ILE A 218 -17.48 17.27 -4.35
CA ILE A 218 -16.12 17.70 -4.68
C ILE A 218 -15.57 16.70 -5.67
N SER A 219 -15.37 17.12 -6.92
CA SER A 219 -14.93 16.25 -8.01
C SER A 219 -13.56 16.66 -8.54
N PHE A 220 -12.81 15.68 -9.05
CA PHE A 220 -11.47 15.86 -9.60
C PHE A 220 -11.35 15.22 -10.98
N TYR A 221 -10.87 15.99 -11.96
CA TYR A 221 -10.71 15.58 -13.35
C TYR A 221 -9.34 16.00 -13.88
N THR A 222 -8.89 15.37 -14.97
CA THR A 222 -7.60 15.65 -15.62
C THR A 222 -7.72 16.29 -17.00
N GLY A 223 -8.89 16.80 -17.34
CA GLY A 223 -9.13 17.52 -18.57
C GLY A 223 -10.60 17.81 -18.83
N GLU A 224 -10.85 18.74 -19.73
CA GLU A 224 -12.19 19.21 -20.09
C GLU A 224 -13.11 18.09 -20.64
N LYS A 225 -12.52 17.05 -21.24
CA LYS A 225 -13.31 15.93 -21.80
C LYS A 225 -14.08 15.16 -20.70
N GLU A 226 -13.52 15.08 -19.50
CA GLU A 226 -14.14 14.40 -18.37
C GLU A 226 -15.15 15.29 -17.63
N LEU A 227 -14.94 16.62 -17.69
CA LEU A 227 -15.67 17.59 -16.88
C LEU A 227 -17.20 17.55 -17.13
N SER A 228 -17.64 17.59 -18.38
CA SER A 228 -19.07 17.67 -18.68
C SER A 228 -19.86 16.45 -18.19
N ALA A 229 -19.36 15.25 -18.49
CA ALA A 229 -19.98 14.01 -18.01
C ALA A 229 -19.87 13.89 -16.49
N GLY A 230 -18.74 14.31 -15.92
CA GLY A 230 -18.48 14.30 -14.47
C GLY A 230 -19.41 15.23 -13.70
N LEU A 231 -19.68 16.44 -14.21
CA LEU A 231 -20.63 17.37 -13.58
C LEU A 231 -22.06 16.79 -13.56
N GLN A 232 -22.50 16.15 -14.64
CA GLN A 232 -23.81 15.49 -14.69
C GLN A 232 -23.89 14.37 -13.64
N LYS A 233 -22.83 13.58 -13.48
CA LYS A 233 -22.73 12.53 -12.45
C LYS A 233 -22.76 13.10 -11.04
N ALA A 234 -22.05 14.20 -10.78
CA ALA A 234 -22.07 14.90 -9.51
C ALA A 234 -23.46 15.45 -9.16
N GLN A 235 -24.17 16.03 -10.12
CA GLN A 235 -25.55 16.48 -9.95
C GLN A 235 -26.51 15.32 -9.64
N LEU A 236 -26.36 14.19 -10.33
CA LEU A 236 -27.14 12.99 -10.05
C LEU A 236 -26.89 12.48 -8.64
N ALA A 237 -25.63 12.43 -8.19
CA ALA A 237 -25.26 12.04 -6.83
C ALA A 237 -25.88 12.97 -5.77
N LEU A 238 -25.95 14.27 -6.04
CA LEU A 238 -26.60 15.24 -5.14
C LEU A 238 -28.14 15.12 -5.12
N SER A 239 -28.77 14.59 -6.18
CA SER A 239 -30.22 14.37 -6.18
C SER A 239 -30.65 13.21 -5.27
N ASN A 240 -29.73 12.24 -4.99
CA ASN A 240 -29.95 11.14 -4.06
C ASN A 240 -28.65 10.80 -3.29
N PRO A 241 -28.19 11.68 -2.39
CA PRO A 241 -26.91 11.51 -1.72
C PRO A 241 -26.85 10.28 -0.82
N GLN A 242 -28.01 9.83 -0.31
CA GLN A 242 -28.09 8.67 0.57
C GLN A 242 -27.72 7.36 -0.12
N GLU A 243 -27.95 7.24 -1.42
CA GLU A 243 -27.60 6.05 -2.20
C GLU A 243 -26.07 5.87 -2.24
N GLY A 244 -25.32 6.92 -2.58
CA GLY A 244 -23.87 6.90 -2.62
C GLY A 244 -23.24 6.68 -1.23
N LEU A 245 -23.76 7.32 -0.20
CA LEU A 245 -23.31 7.13 1.18
C LEU A 245 -23.57 5.70 1.67
N LYS A 246 -24.72 5.13 1.31
CA LYS A 246 -25.06 3.73 1.61
C LYS A 246 -24.08 2.78 0.91
N ALA A 247 -23.82 2.98 -0.38
CA ALA A 247 -22.88 2.16 -1.14
C ALA A 247 -21.46 2.20 -0.54
N ASN A 248 -20.95 3.39 -0.17
CA ASN A 248 -19.67 3.53 0.54
C ASN A 248 -19.68 2.75 1.87
N LYS A 249 -20.74 2.91 2.67
CA LYS A 249 -20.88 2.19 3.94
C LYS A 249 -20.89 0.68 3.74
N GLU A 250 -21.71 0.18 2.82
CA GLU A 250 -21.83 -1.27 2.54
C GLU A 250 -20.50 -1.87 2.04
N ARG A 251 -19.75 -1.17 1.22
CA ARG A 251 -18.42 -1.57 0.77
C ARG A 251 -17.47 -1.74 1.94
N TRP A 252 -17.33 -0.74 2.80
CA TRP A 252 -16.43 -0.80 3.95
C TRP A 252 -16.86 -1.83 5.01
N GLU A 253 -18.15 -1.90 5.35
CA GLU A 253 -18.68 -2.93 6.24
C GLU A 253 -18.46 -4.33 5.65
N GLY A 254 -18.57 -4.47 4.33
CA GLY A 254 -18.28 -5.70 3.59
C GLY A 254 -16.82 -6.11 3.72
N TYR A 255 -15.88 -5.19 3.54
CA TYR A 255 -14.44 -5.44 3.73
C TYR A 255 -14.14 -5.91 5.16
N LEU A 256 -14.59 -5.15 6.16
CA LEU A 256 -14.35 -5.46 7.56
C LEU A 256 -14.99 -6.78 7.98
N THR A 257 -16.18 -7.10 7.48
CA THR A 257 -16.86 -8.38 7.77
C THR A 257 -16.09 -9.58 7.24
N LYS A 258 -15.46 -9.46 6.08
CA LYS A 258 -14.65 -10.54 5.48
C LYS A 258 -13.29 -10.73 6.18
N ILE A 259 -12.73 -9.66 6.74
CA ILE A 259 -11.38 -9.67 7.30
C ILE A 259 -11.41 -9.98 8.80
N LEU A 260 -12.28 -9.33 9.58
CA LEU A 260 -12.26 -9.43 11.03
C LEU A 260 -12.64 -10.82 11.52
N ARG A 261 -11.88 -11.31 12.48
CA ARG A 261 -12.03 -12.62 13.12
C ARG A 261 -12.64 -12.45 14.52
N LYS A 262 -13.45 -13.42 14.94
CA LYS A 262 -14.11 -13.40 16.27
C LYS A 262 -13.18 -13.78 17.42
N ASP A 263 -12.07 -14.43 17.12
CA ASP A 263 -11.11 -15.00 18.07
C ASP A 263 -9.87 -14.11 18.28
N MET A 264 -9.84 -12.94 17.64
CA MET A 264 -8.74 -11.99 17.77
C MET A 264 -9.04 -10.92 18.80
N LYS A 265 -7.98 -10.35 19.39
CA LYS A 265 -8.10 -9.20 20.29
C LYS A 265 -8.37 -7.92 19.50
N PRO A 266 -9.15 -6.97 20.05
CA PRO A 266 -9.47 -5.70 19.37
C PRO A 266 -8.24 -4.90 18.92
N GLU A 267 -7.14 -4.96 19.66
CA GLU A 267 -5.87 -4.30 19.31
C GLU A 267 -5.23 -4.88 18.04
N TYR A 268 -5.41 -6.17 17.76
CA TYR A 268 -4.93 -6.83 16.54
C TYR A 268 -5.92 -6.66 15.40
N ASP A 269 -7.24 -6.60 15.69
CA ASP A 269 -8.24 -6.20 14.70
C ASP A 269 -7.92 -4.82 14.12
N ARG A 270 -7.45 -3.88 14.98
CA ARG A 270 -7.02 -2.56 14.54
C ARG A 270 -5.86 -2.62 13.54
N ILE A 271 -4.90 -3.54 13.72
CA ILE A 271 -3.79 -3.74 12.76
C ILE A 271 -4.33 -4.20 11.40
N ALA A 272 -5.23 -5.19 11.41
CA ALA A 272 -5.85 -5.70 10.17
C ALA A 272 -6.67 -4.61 9.45
N VAL A 273 -7.46 -3.83 10.18
CA VAL A 273 -8.24 -2.73 9.61
C VAL A 273 -7.32 -1.63 9.04
N LYS A 274 -6.24 -1.27 9.76
CA LYS A 274 -5.24 -0.33 9.27
C LYS A 274 -4.59 -0.83 7.97
N ALA A 275 -4.28 -2.12 7.88
CA ALA A 275 -3.74 -2.72 6.67
C ALA A 275 -4.72 -2.61 5.48
N VAL A 276 -6.00 -2.90 5.69
CA VAL A 276 -7.06 -2.71 4.66
C VAL A 276 -7.18 -1.23 4.27
N VAL A 277 -7.21 -0.32 5.24
CA VAL A 277 -7.28 1.13 4.97
C VAL A 277 -6.07 1.58 4.14
N THR A 278 -4.87 1.10 4.45
CA THR A 278 -3.65 1.43 3.69
C THR A 278 -3.73 0.91 2.26
N LEU A 279 -4.14 -0.35 2.04
CA LEU A 279 -4.30 -0.91 0.69
C LEU A 279 -5.32 -0.13 -0.13
N ILE A 280 -6.48 0.18 0.44
CA ILE A 280 -7.54 0.92 -0.26
C ILE A 280 -7.14 2.38 -0.51
N SER A 281 -6.40 3.02 0.39
CA SER A 281 -5.85 4.37 0.17
C SER A 281 -4.79 4.39 -0.95
N ASN A 282 -4.16 3.27 -1.28
CA ASN A 282 -3.20 3.12 -2.36
C ASN A 282 -3.82 2.61 -3.67
N TRP A 283 -5.11 2.29 -3.69
CA TRP A 283 -5.83 1.94 -4.91
C TRP A 283 -5.92 3.12 -5.87
N ARG A 284 -5.66 2.87 -7.17
CA ARG A 284 -5.79 3.83 -8.27
C ARG A 284 -6.57 3.22 -9.41
N THR A 285 -7.55 3.96 -9.92
CA THR A 285 -8.27 3.59 -11.14
C THR A 285 -7.38 3.77 -12.37
N HIS A 286 -7.76 3.13 -13.47
CA HIS A 286 -7.10 3.27 -14.77
C HIS A 286 -6.93 4.74 -15.16
N ARG A 287 -5.75 5.08 -15.71
CA ARG A 287 -5.42 6.45 -16.16
C ARG A 287 -4.18 6.44 -17.05
N GLY A 288 -4.24 7.09 -18.21
CA GLY A 288 -3.10 7.13 -19.14
C GLY A 288 -2.64 5.73 -19.52
N GLY A 289 -1.37 5.42 -19.25
CA GLY A 289 -0.77 4.11 -19.49
C GLY A 289 -1.22 3.01 -18.54
N LEU A 290 -1.87 3.32 -17.43
CA LEU A 290 -2.45 2.30 -16.54
C LEU A 290 -3.83 1.90 -17.08
N LEU A 291 -3.91 0.77 -17.78
CA LEU A 291 -5.11 0.32 -18.50
C LEU A 291 -6.11 -0.38 -17.58
N HIS A 292 -5.65 -0.96 -16.48
CA HIS A 292 -6.47 -1.54 -15.41
C HIS A 292 -6.23 -0.83 -14.08
N GLU A 293 -7.12 -1.10 -13.13
CA GLU A 293 -6.99 -0.60 -11.76
C GLU A 293 -5.89 -1.36 -11.01
N GLY A 294 -5.22 -0.69 -10.07
CA GLY A 294 -4.17 -1.33 -9.30
C GLY A 294 -3.84 -0.58 -8.02
N ILE A 295 -2.86 -1.10 -7.29
CA ILE A 295 -2.39 -0.55 -6.03
C ILE A 295 -0.96 -0.07 -6.18
N VAL A 296 -0.70 1.18 -5.78
CA VAL A 296 0.66 1.72 -5.68
C VAL A 296 1.31 1.28 -4.37
N PRO A 297 2.65 1.15 -4.29
CA PRO A 297 3.33 0.82 -3.05
C PRO A 297 3.06 1.83 -1.92
N SER A 298 3.05 3.14 -2.23
CA SER A 298 2.72 4.20 -1.28
C SER A 298 2.28 5.48 -1.96
N HIS A 299 1.07 5.96 -1.64
CA HIS A 299 0.61 7.28 -2.12
C HIS A 299 1.39 8.45 -1.49
N ALA A 300 2.06 8.24 -0.36
CA ALA A 300 2.80 9.28 0.34
C ALA A 300 4.22 9.50 -0.22
N ALA A 301 4.85 8.47 -0.79
CA ALA A 301 6.17 8.59 -1.38
C ALA A 301 6.07 8.93 -2.88
N TYR A 302 6.77 9.99 -3.31
CA TYR A 302 6.65 10.52 -4.68
C TYR A 302 7.16 9.58 -5.77
N TYR A 303 8.02 8.65 -5.41
CA TYR A 303 8.60 7.66 -6.32
C TYR A 303 7.82 6.33 -6.34
N PHE A 304 6.90 6.11 -5.41
CA PHE A 304 6.09 4.88 -5.31
C PHE A 304 4.65 5.06 -5.81
N VAL A 305 4.48 5.68 -6.97
CA VAL A 305 3.16 6.02 -7.53
C VAL A 305 2.81 5.26 -8.81
N GLY A 306 3.68 4.36 -9.27
CA GLY A 306 3.42 3.37 -10.33
C GLY A 306 2.98 2.02 -9.75
N PHE A 307 2.85 1.00 -10.61
CA PHE A 307 2.60 -0.38 -10.22
C PHE A 307 3.86 -1.21 -10.46
N TRP A 308 4.40 -1.83 -9.42
CA TRP A 308 5.54 -2.76 -9.48
C TRP A 308 5.06 -4.20 -9.54
N ALA A 309 5.71 -5.04 -10.36
CA ALA A 309 5.24 -6.39 -10.62
C ALA A 309 5.13 -7.24 -9.35
N TRP A 310 6.21 -7.47 -8.62
CA TRP A 310 6.14 -8.38 -7.47
C TRP A 310 5.39 -7.80 -6.26
N ASP A 311 5.30 -6.48 -6.13
CA ASP A 311 4.41 -5.77 -5.21
C ASP A 311 2.95 -6.11 -5.53
N THR A 312 2.59 -6.02 -6.81
CA THR A 312 1.27 -6.34 -7.34
C THR A 312 0.84 -7.76 -6.97
N TRP A 313 1.75 -8.74 -7.05
CA TRP A 313 1.44 -10.12 -6.67
C TRP A 313 1.04 -10.24 -5.20
N ARG A 314 1.77 -9.58 -4.29
CA ARG A 314 1.50 -9.54 -2.86
C ARG A 314 0.21 -8.81 -2.52
N PHE A 315 -0.02 -7.67 -3.17
CA PHE A 315 -1.26 -6.91 -2.98
C PHE A 315 -2.46 -7.72 -3.42
N SER A 316 -2.38 -8.39 -4.57
CA SER A 316 -3.46 -9.21 -5.11
C SER A 316 -3.77 -10.41 -4.23
N ALA A 317 -2.75 -11.05 -3.66
CA ALA A 317 -2.94 -12.14 -2.71
C ALA A 317 -3.68 -11.66 -1.43
N ALA A 318 -3.33 -10.48 -0.90
CA ALA A 318 -4.00 -9.92 0.27
C ALA A 318 -5.44 -9.45 -0.04
N LEU A 319 -5.65 -8.85 -1.22
CA LEU A 319 -6.97 -8.39 -1.69
C LEU A 319 -7.93 -9.53 -1.96
N ALA A 320 -7.43 -10.70 -2.35
CA ALA A 320 -8.23 -11.85 -2.80
C ALA A 320 -9.38 -12.19 -1.85
N LYS A 321 -9.17 -12.02 -0.55
CA LYS A 321 -10.15 -12.33 0.50
C LYS A 321 -11.30 -11.30 0.56
N PHE A 322 -11.02 -10.01 0.34
CA PHE A 322 -12.02 -8.98 0.59
C PHE A 322 -12.44 -8.18 -0.65
N ASP A 323 -11.55 -8.00 -1.63
CA ASP A 323 -11.84 -7.38 -2.92
C ASP A 323 -11.20 -8.15 -4.09
N PRO A 324 -11.72 -9.34 -4.44
CA PRO A 324 -11.14 -10.16 -5.50
C PRO A 324 -11.26 -9.52 -6.89
N LYS A 325 -12.18 -8.56 -7.11
CA LYS A 325 -12.24 -7.81 -8.37
C LYS A 325 -10.99 -6.97 -8.55
N LEU A 326 -10.67 -6.15 -7.55
CA LEU A 326 -9.47 -5.32 -7.57
C LEU A 326 -8.19 -6.18 -7.62
N ALA A 327 -8.17 -7.33 -6.93
CA ALA A 327 -7.06 -8.28 -7.01
C ALA A 327 -6.77 -8.75 -8.45
N LYS A 328 -7.81 -9.08 -9.21
CA LYS A 328 -7.70 -9.49 -10.63
C LYS A 328 -7.23 -8.35 -11.52
N ASP A 329 -7.84 -7.17 -11.37
CA ASP A 329 -7.50 -6.00 -12.19
C ASP A 329 -6.06 -5.54 -11.93
N ASN A 330 -5.59 -5.63 -10.68
CA ASN A 330 -4.21 -5.35 -10.30
C ASN A 330 -3.21 -6.30 -11.02
N ILE A 331 -3.53 -7.59 -11.16
CA ILE A 331 -2.74 -8.54 -11.94
C ILE A 331 -2.78 -8.17 -13.43
N ARG A 332 -3.97 -7.95 -14.01
CA ARG A 332 -4.13 -7.58 -15.42
C ARG A 332 -3.29 -6.37 -15.80
N ALA A 333 -3.23 -5.36 -14.91
CA ALA A 333 -2.47 -4.14 -15.15
C ALA A 333 -0.99 -4.41 -15.49
N MET A 334 -0.35 -5.36 -14.81
CA MET A 334 1.03 -5.73 -15.14
C MET A 334 1.15 -6.52 -16.45
N PHE A 335 0.15 -7.38 -16.73
CA PHE A 335 0.13 -8.17 -17.96
C PHE A 335 -0.26 -7.37 -19.21
N ASP A 336 -0.84 -6.17 -19.07
CA ASP A 336 -1.02 -5.23 -20.19
C ASP A 336 0.30 -4.88 -20.89
N TYR A 337 1.42 -5.00 -20.16
CA TYR A 337 2.77 -4.70 -20.64
C TYR A 337 3.68 -5.92 -20.74
N GLN A 338 3.11 -7.13 -20.76
CA GLN A 338 3.89 -8.33 -21.00
C GLN A 338 4.59 -8.24 -22.36
N GLN A 339 5.91 -8.45 -22.37
CA GLN A 339 6.70 -8.40 -23.58
C GLN A 339 6.45 -9.63 -24.47
N PRO A 340 6.72 -9.55 -25.80
CA PRO A 340 6.47 -10.65 -26.73
C PRO A 340 7.19 -11.96 -26.40
N ASP A 341 8.32 -11.90 -25.67
CA ASP A 341 9.07 -13.07 -25.22
C ASP A 341 8.56 -13.64 -23.89
N GLY A 342 7.57 -13.01 -23.29
CA GLY A 342 6.93 -13.42 -22.04
C GLY A 342 7.35 -12.62 -20.80
N MET A 343 8.35 -11.75 -20.88
CA MET A 343 8.80 -10.92 -19.75
C MET A 343 7.67 -10.05 -19.19
N ILE A 344 7.55 -9.99 -17.88
CA ILE A 344 6.81 -8.93 -17.18
C ILE A 344 7.82 -7.87 -16.77
N ILE A 345 7.58 -6.63 -17.15
CA ILE A 345 8.47 -5.52 -16.82
C ILE A 345 8.38 -5.12 -15.34
N ASP A 346 9.42 -4.49 -14.84
CA ASP A 346 9.58 -4.11 -13.42
C ASP A 346 8.40 -3.29 -12.89
N CYS A 347 8.14 -2.14 -13.53
CA CYS A 347 7.06 -1.25 -13.12
C CYS A 347 6.46 -0.47 -14.29
N ILE A 348 5.20 -0.04 -14.10
CA ILE A 348 4.40 0.70 -15.06
C ILE A 348 3.81 1.97 -14.43
N TYR A 349 3.61 2.99 -15.27
CA TYR A 349 3.17 4.32 -14.85
C TYR A 349 2.05 4.87 -15.73
N THR A 350 1.45 5.99 -15.31
CA THR A 350 0.46 6.74 -16.10
C THR A 350 1.03 7.25 -17.43
N ASP A 351 2.33 7.56 -17.48
CA ASP A 351 3.06 7.79 -18.72
C ASP A 351 3.86 6.53 -19.08
N PRO A 352 3.54 5.83 -20.18
CA PRO A 352 4.29 4.64 -20.60
C PRO A 352 5.77 4.86 -20.88
N ALA A 353 6.21 6.11 -21.13
CA ALA A 353 7.62 6.43 -21.32
C ALA A 353 8.45 6.26 -20.03
N GLU A 354 7.80 6.28 -18.88
CA GLU A 354 8.42 6.06 -17.57
C GLU A 354 8.50 4.56 -17.17
N ASN A 355 7.90 3.66 -17.96
CA ASN A 355 7.91 2.23 -17.67
C ASN A 355 9.33 1.67 -17.66
N ASN A 356 9.65 0.83 -16.65
CA ASN A 356 10.95 0.21 -16.52
C ASN A 356 10.96 -1.23 -17.06
N ALA A 357 11.60 -1.46 -18.19
CA ALA A 357 11.81 -2.78 -18.79
C ALA A 357 13.29 -3.25 -18.71
N ARG A 358 14.12 -2.62 -17.87
CA ARG A 358 15.52 -3.03 -17.67
C ARG A 358 15.67 -4.37 -16.96
N ASN A 359 14.66 -4.74 -16.22
CA ASN A 359 14.58 -5.97 -15.42
C ASN A 359 13.12 -6.41 -15.24
N SER A 360 12.93 -7.65 -14.82
CA SER A 360 11.66 -8.16 -14.30
C SER A 360 11.63 -8.04 -12.77
N LYS A 361 10.76 -8.83 -12.13
CA LYS A 361 10.67 -9.01 -10.67
C LYS A 361 10.43 -10.49 -10.32
N PRO A 362 10.70 -10.93 -9.08
CA PRO A 362 10.53 -12.33 -8.70
C PRO A 362 9.15 -12.90 -9.07
N PRO A 363 9.11 -14.14 -9.61
CA PRO A 363 7.89 -14.74 -10.13
C PRO A 363 7.03 -15.31 -8.98
N LEU A 364 6.01 -14.57 -8.57
CA LEU A 364 5.05 -14.92 -7.52
C LEU A 364 3.60 -14.80 -7.99
N VAL A 365 3.39 -14.59 -9.29
CA VAL A 365 2.07 -14.27 -9.82
C VAL A 365 1.10 -15.47 -9.75
N SER A 366 1.57 -16.70 -9.98
CA SER A 366 0.70 -17.87 -9.85
C SER A 366 0.23 -18.08 -8.41
N TRP A 367 1.03 -17.72 -7.40
CA TRP A 367 0.58 -17.69 -6.02
C TRP A 367 -0.58 -16.71 -5.82
N ALA A 368 -0.47 -15.49 -6.34
CA ALA A 368 -1.54 -14.50 -6.25
C ALA A 368 -2.83 -14.97 -6.97
N VAL A 369 -2.69 -15.60 -8.13
CA VAL A 369 -3.83 -16.21 -8.87
C VAL A 369 -4.45 -17.37 -8.08
N ASP A 370 -3.63 -18.18 -7.40
CA ASP A 370 -4.12 -19.29 -6.56
C ASP A 370 -4.87 -18.78 -5.31
N GLU A 371 -4.41 -17.71 -4.68
CA GLU A 371 -5.13 -17.04 -3.59
C GLU A 371 -6.49 -16.50 -4.08
N ILE A 372 -6.54 -15.85 -5.25
CA ILE A 372 -7.80 -15.39 -5.85
C ILE A 372 -8.71 -16.59 -6.12
N PHE A 373 -8.20 -17.66 -6.71
CA PHE A 373 -8.98 -18.86 -6.98
C PHE A 373 -9.53 -19.50 -5.71
N THR A 374 -8.71 -19.57 -4.66
CA THR A 374 -9.09 -20.12 -3.35
C THR A 374 -10.30 -19.40 -2.74
N HIS A 375 -10.41 -18.09 -2.94
CA HIS A 375 -11.51 -17.28 -2.41
C HIS A 375 -12.71 -17.15 -3.35
N THR A 376 -12.55 -17.43 -4.66
CA THR A 376 -13.60 -17.16 -5.66
C THR A 376 -14.06 -18.40 -6.42
N ASN A 377 -13.24 -19.44 -6.52
CA ASN A 377 -13.39 -20.57 -7.41
C ASN A 377 -13.54 -20.16 -8.90
N ASP A 378 -12.95 -19.00 -9.31
CA ASP A 378 -13.09 -18.46 -10.65
C ASP A 378 -12.13 -19.12 -11.64
N THR A 379 -12.62 -20.19 -12.28
CA THR A 379 -11.88 -20.91 -13.34
C THR A 379 -11.73 -20.08 -14.62
N ALA A 380 -12.63 -19.12 -14.87
CA ALA A 380 -12.53 -18.26 -16.04
C ALA A 380 -11.31 -17.34 -15.93
N PHE A 381 -11.01 -16.81 -14.74
CA PHE A 381 -9.79 -16.03 -14.52
C PHE A 381 -8.52 -16.87 -14.68
N ILE A 382 -8.52 -18.13 -14.19
CA ILE A 382 -7.39 -19.05 -14.46
C ILE A 382 -7.23 -19.26 -15.97
N SER A 383 -8.32 -19.50 -16.70
CA SER A 383 -8.29 -19.70 -18.16
C SER A 383 -7.77 -18.48 -18.92
N GLU A 384 -8.15 -17.28 -18.46
CA GLU A 384 -7.68 -16.01 -19.01
C GLU A 384 -6.16 -15.86 -18.85
N MET A 385 -5.66 -16.11 -17.63
CA MET A 385 -4.26 -15.80 -17.27
C MET A 385 -3.27 -16.90 -17.63
N TYR A 386 -3.69 -18.16 -17.72
CA TYR A 386 -2.80 -19.31 -17.86
C TYR A 386 -1.80 -19.22 -19.03
N PRO A 387 -2.17 -18.81 -20.25
CA PRO A 387 -1.20 -18.68 -21.35
C PRO A 387 -0.12 -17.65 -21.05
N GLN A 388 -0.48 -16.52 -20.44
CA GLN A 388 0.42 -15.43 -20.10
C GLN A 388 1.34 -15.81 -18.93
N LEU A 389 0.82 -16.52 -17.93
CA LEU A 389 1.60 -17.08 -16.83
C LEU A 389 2.63 -18.09 -17.34
N MET A 390 2.25 -18.97 -18.26
CA MET A 390 3.17 -19.92 -18.88
C MET A 390 4.26 -19.24 -19.70
N ALA A 391 3.93 -18.15 -20.41
CA ALA A 391 4.91 -17.36 -21.15
C ALA A 391 5.95 -16.73 -20.20
N TYR A 392 5.49 -16.13 -19.10
CA TYR A 392 6.37 -15.55 -18.10
C TYR A 392 7.24 -16.60 -17.38
N TYR A 393 6.65 -17.75 -17.02
CA TYR A 393 7.40 -18.85 -16.42
C TYR A 393 8.52 -19.37 -17.32
N LYS A 394 8.22 -19.59 -18.62
CA LYS A 394 9.21 -20.03 -19.61
C LYS A 394 10.30 -19.00 -19.88
N TRP A 395 9.95 -17.70 -19.78
CA TRP A 395 10.88 -16.60 -19.97
C TRP A 395 12.09 -16.70 -19.01
N TRP A 396 11.86 -17.04 -17.74
CA TRP A 396 12.92 -17.20 -16.74
C TRP A 396 13.98 -18.20 -17.21
N TYR A 397 13.59 -19.38 -17.62
CA TYR A 397 14.53 -20.41 -18.10
C TYR A 397 15.16 -20.07 -19.46
N ASN A 398 14.50 -19.30 -20.29
CA ASN A 398 15.03 -18.88 -21.59
C ASN A 398 16.02 -17.71 -21.49
N LYS A 399 15.88 -16.85 -20.47
CA LYS A 399 16.61 -15.58 -20.37
C LYS A 399 17.47 -15.44 -19.10
N ARG A 400 17.31 -16.33 -18.11
CA ARG A 400 17.91 -16.25 -16.79
C ARG A 400 18.49 -17.58 -16.29
N ASP A 401 18.80 -18.50 -17.19
CA ASP A 401 19.53 -19.75 -16.94
C ASP A 401 20.78 -19.75 -17.83
N HIS A 402 21.85 -19.11 -17.33
CA HIS A 402 23.07 -18.83 -18.10
C HIS A 402 23.77 -20.10 -18.57
N ASN A 403 23.91 -21.07 -17.70
CA ASN A 403 24.61 -22.33 -17.96
C ASN A 403 23.70 -23.47 -18.41
N ARG A 404 22.36 -23.22 -18.48
CA ARG A 404 21.31 -24.16 -18.91
C ARG A 404 21.23 -25.41 -18.06
N ASN A 405 21.47 -25.27 -16.75
CA ASN A 405 21.36 -26.37 -15.80
C ASN A 405 19.98 -26.45 -15.11
N GLY A 406 19.08 -25.51 -15.39
CA GLY A 406 17.74 -25.42 -14.83
C GLY A 406 17.67 -24.66 -13.52
N MET A 407 18.77 -24.05 -13.07
CA MET A 407 18.81 -23.11 -11.94
C MET A 407 19.03 -21.70 -12.48
N CYS A 408 18.08 -20.82 -12.21
CA CYS A 408 18.09 -19.46 -12.75
C CYS A 408 18.88 -18.48 -11.85
N GLU A 409 19.42 -17.45 -12.48
CA GLU A 409 20.05 -16.30 -11.88
C GLU A 409 19.15 -15.06 -12.00
N TYR A 410 19.27 -14.10 -11.08
CA TYR A 410 18.78 -12.74 -11.35
C TYR A 410 19.63 -12.03 -12.40
N GLY A 411 19.01 -11.15 -13.17
CA GLY A 411 19.69 -10.52 -14.29
C GLY A 411 19.06 -9.20 -14.73
N SER A 412 19.46 -8.76 -15.93
CA SER A 412 18.95 -7.53 -16.53
C SER A 412 18.91 -7.62 -18.05
N THR A 413 18.21 -6.69 -18.69
CA THR A 413 18.19 -6.56 -20.14
C THR A 413 19.33 -5.68 -20.64
N ASP A 414 19.86 -4.78 -19.80
CA ASP A 414 20.90 -3.81 -20.12
C ASP A 414 22.31 -4.18 -19.66
N GLY A 415 22.47 -5.31 -18.98
CA GLY A 415 23.76 -5.81 -18.50
C GLY A 415 24.28 -5.14 -17.22
N THR A 416 23.48 -4.30 -16.57
CA THR A 416 23.86 -3.65 -15.32
C THR A 416 23.55 -4.50 -14.09
N LEU A 417 24.48 -4.52 -13.14
CA LEU A 417 24.27 -5.18 -11.85
C LEU A 417 23.17 -4.50 -11.03
N GLU A 418 23.02 -3.19 -11.17
CA GLU A 418 21.96 -2.43 -10.52
C GLU A 418 20.57 -2.96 -10.89
N ALA A 419 20.30 -3.08 -12.21
CA ALA A 419 19.01 -3.60 -12.67
C ALA A 419 18.81 -5.08 -12.29
N ALA A 420 19.88 -5.88 -12.30
CA ALA A 420 19.82 -7.27 -11.84
C ALA A 420 19.53 -7.39 -10.33
N ALA A 421 20.07 -6.50 -9.51
CA ALA A 421 19.73 -6.41 -8.09
C ALA A 421 18.28 -5.97 -7.90
N TRP A 422 17.78 -5.04 -8.71
CA TRP A 422 16.35 -4.66 -8.72
C TRP A 422 15.44 -5.82 -9.17
N GLU A 423 15.90 -6.68 -10.09
CA GLU A 423 15.15 -7.89 -10.48
C GLU A 423 14.92 -8.83 -9.31
N SER A 424 15.88 -8.93 -8.38
CA SER A 424 15.72 -9.71 -7.15
C SER A 424 14.75 -9.05 -6.15
N GLY A 425 14.51 -7.74 -6.29
CA GLY A 425 13.80 -6.90 -5.34
C GLY A 425 14.58 -6.59 -4.06
N MET A 426 15.73 -7.24 -3.83
CA MET A 426 16.60 -7.04 -2.67
C MET A 426 17.81 -6.17 -3.06
N ASP A 427 17.54 -4.92 -3.46
CA ASP A 427 18.39 -4.00 -4.22
C ASP A 427 19.86 -3.90 -3.77
N ASN A 428 20.15 -4.09 -2.49
CA ASN A 428 21.49 -3.99 -1.94
C ASN A 428 21.84 -5.15 -0.99
N ALA A 429 21.25 -6.32 -1.21
CA ALA A 429 21.53 -7.51 -0.41
C ALA A 429 23.03 -7.86 -0.43
N ILE A 430 23.57 -8.27 0.74
CA ILE A 430 25.00 -8.56 0.93
C ILE A 430 25.51 -9.65 -0.04
N ARG A 431 24.66 -10.62 -0.35
CA ARG A 431 24.96 -11.72 -1.27
C ARG A 431 25.34 -11.29 -2.68
N PHE A 432 25.02 -10.05 -3.08
CA PHE A 432 25.34 -9.49 -4.38
C PHE A 432 26.58 -8.57 -4.41
N ASP A 433 27.23 -8.35 -3.26
CA ASP A 433 28.38 -7.41 -3.18
C ASP A 433 29.50 -7.73 -4.16
N ASP A 434 29.75 -9.02 -4.42
CA ASP A 434 30.82 -9.50 -5.32
C ASP A 434 30.28 -10.04 -6.65
N ALA A 435 28.97 -9.92 -6.93
CA ALA A 435 28.35 -10.44 -8.13
C ALA A 435 28.83 -9.71 -9.40
N LYS A 436 28.91 -10.43 -10.50
CA LYS A 436 29.29 -9.92 -11.82
C LYS A 436 28.24 -10.31 -12.84
N MET A 437 28.10 -9.48 -13.87
CA MET A 437 27.16 -9.73 -14.95
C MET A 437 27.80 -10.56 -16.06
N LEU A 438 27.11 -11.60 -16.49
CA LEU A 438 27.46 -12.48 -17.61
C LEU A 438 26.40 -12.32 -18.70
N LYS A 439 26.87 -12.14 -19.96
CA LYS A 439 25.96 -12.09 -21.10
C LYS A 439 25.51 -13.50 -21.45
N ASN A 440 24.21 -13.71 -21.63
CA ASN A 440 23.67 -15.00 -22.01
C ASN A 440 23.79 -15.23 -23.53
N ASP A 441 24.20 -16.45 -23.92
CA ASP A 441 24.40 -16.80 -25.32
C ASP A 441 23.06 -16.76 -26.09
N GLY A 442 23.12 -16.16 -27.30
CA GLY A 442 21.99 -16.15 -28.24
C GLY A 442 20.94 -15.08 -27.97
N ALA A 443 21.13 -14.19 -26.99
CA ALA A 443 20.24 -13.07 -26.72
C ALA A 443 21.01 -11.75 -26.58
N GLU A 444 20.53 -10.69 -27.22
CA GLU A 444 21.17 -9.38 -27.13
C GLU A 444 20.83 -8.67 -25.80
N ASP A 445 19.67 -8.96 -25.26
CA ASP A 445 19.02 -8.31 -24.13
C ASP A 445 18.89 -9.23 -22.89
N ALA A 446 19.77 -10.21 -22.73
CA ALA A 446 19.75 -11.12 -21.60
C ALA A 446 21.12 -11.22 -20.94
N TRP A 447 21.16 -10.83 -19.67
CA TRP A 447 22.31 -10.89 -18.81
C TRP A 447 21.92 -11.50 -17.47
N SER A 448 22.76 -12.34 -16.91
CA SER A 448 22.58 -12.96 -15.59
C SER A 448 23.72 -12.58 -14.65
N MET A 449 23.48 -12.56 -13.34
CA MET A 449 24.55 -12.58 -12.34
C MET A 449 25.37 -13.87 -12.45
N ASP A 450 26.63 -13.86 -12.01
CA ASP A 450 27.50 -15.06 -11.95
C ASP A 450 27.18 -15.96 -10.73
N GLN A 451 25.91 -15.93 -10.29
CA GLN A 451 25.41 -16.73 -9.18
C GLN A 451 23.93 -17.07 -9.34
N GLU A 452 23.60 -18.32 -9.03
CA GLU A 452 22.25 -18.86 -8.96
C GLU A 452 21.64 -18.52 -7.61
N SER A 453 20.40 -18.05 -7.60
CA SER A 453 19.75 -17.53 -6.39
C SER A 453 18.70 -18.49 -5.84
N VAL A 454 18.83 -18.83 -4.56
CA VAL A 454 17.99 -19.83 -3.89
C VAL A 454 16.52 -19.41 -3.83
N ASP A 455 16.23 -18.14 -3.54
CA ASP A 455 14.87 -17.62 -3.49
C ASP A 455 14.19 -17.64 -4.86
N LEU A 456 14.88 -17.23 -5.93
CA LEU A 456 14.37 -17.28 -7.30
C LEU A 456 13.96 -18.70 -7.68
N ASN A 457 14.83 -19.67 -7.44
CA ASN A 457 14.56 -21.07 -7.82
C ASN A 457 13.47 -21.70 -6.94
N ALA A 458 13.35 -21.29 -5.69
CA ALA A 458 12.24 -21.70 -4.84
C ALA A 458 10.89 -21.07 -5.30
N TYR A 459 10.89 -19.82 -5.76
CA TYR A 459 9.72 -19.21 -6.41
C TYR A 459 9.34 -19.93 -7.69
N LEU A 460 10.29 -20.23 -8.56
CA LEU A 460 10.03 -20.98 -9.81
C LEU A 460 9.50 -22.39 -9.54
N ALA A 461 9.97 -23.05 -8.49
CA ALA A 461 9.42 -24.35 -8.06
C ALA A 461 7.96 -24.23 -7.60
N LEU A 462 7.59 -23.16 -6.91
CA LEU A 462 6.21 -22.87 -6.54
C LEU A 462 5.36 -22.56 -7.78
N GLU A 463 5.83 -21.71 -8.69
CA GLU A 463 5.18 -21.40 -9.95
C GLU A 463 4.90 -22.68 -10.76
N CYS A 464 5.91 -23.55 -10.90
CA CYS A 464 5.75 -24.85 -11.58
C CYS A 464 4.61 -25.69 -10.98
N LYS A 465 4.60 -25.82 -9.66
CA LYS A 465 3.55 -26.55 -8.92
C LYS A 465 2.16 -25.97 -9.18
N LEU A 466 2.02 -24.64 -9.13
CA LEU A 466 0.73 -23.98 -9.30
C LEU A 466 0.28 -23.99 -10.76
N LEU A 467 1.16 -23.81 -11.71
CA LEU A 467 0.86 -23.94 -13.14
C LEU A 467 0.40 -25.36 -13.51
N LYS A 468 0.98 -26.40 -12.92
CA LYS A 468 0.48 -27.79 -13.04
C LYS A 468 -0.92 -27.94 -12.44
N LYS A 469 -1.19 -27.31 -11.28
CA LYS A 469 -2.53 -27.28 -10.68
C LYS A 469 -3.53 -26.62 -11.62
N PHE A 470 -3.19 -25.48 -12.22
CA PHE A 470 -4.05 -24.75 -13.15
C PHE A 470 -4.27 -25.54 -14.44
N ALA A 471 -3.24 -26.16 -15.00
CA ALA A 471 -3.36 -27.06 -16.13
C ALA A 471 -4.38 -28.19 -15.86
N GLY A 472 -4.30 -28.81 -14.67
CA GLY A 472 -5.26 -29.83 -14.24
C GLY A 472 -6.70 -29.30 -14.13
N ILE A 473 -6.89 -28.10 -13.59
CA ILE A 473 -8.21 -27.42 -13.52
C ILE A 473 -8.79 -27.18 -14.92
N LEU A 474 -7.93 -26.76 -15.86
CA LEU A 474 -8.33 -26.43 -17.24
C LEU A 474 -8.41 -27.66 -18.16
N GLY A 475 -7.93 -28.84 -17.72
CA GLY A 475 -7.87 -30.04 -18.54
C GLY A 475 -6.85 -29.95 -19.69
N VAL A 476 -5.79 -29.14 -19.53
CA VAL A 476 -4.71 -28.99 -20.52
C VAL A 476 -3.40 -29.60 -19.99
N THR A 477 -2.44 -29.85 -20.90
CA THR A 477 -1.14 -30.38 -20.54
C THR A 477 -0.21 -29.23 -20.12
N PHE A 478 0.47 -29.37 -18.97
CA PHE A 478 1.59 -28.50 -18.61
C PHE A 478 2.79 -28.84 -19.50
N ASP A 479 3.34 -27.84 -20.20
CA ASP A 479 4.44 -28.00 -21.16
C ASP A 479 5.69 -27.14 -20.80
N GLY A 480 5.78 -26.71 -19.52
CA GLY A 480 6.91 -25.95 -19.01
C GLY A 480 8.05 -26.85 -18.50
N PRO A 481 9.26 -26.29 -18.31
CA PRO A 481 10.35 -26.99 -17.63
C PRO A 481 9.99 -27.30 -16.18
N ASP A 482 10.59 -28.35 -15.60
CA ASP A 482 10.38 -28.73 -14.21
C ASP A 482 11.68 -29.17 -13.55
N TYR A 483 12.29 -28.26 -12.82
CA TYR A 483 13.50 -28.50 -12.02
C TYR A 483 13.20 -28.45 -10.51
N SER A 484 11.95 -28.39 -10.11
CA SER A 484 11.52 -28.16 -8.71
C SER A 484 12.07 -29.18 -7.72
N SER A 485 12.24 -30.43 -8.13
CA SER A 485 12.77 -31.50 -7.27
C SER A 485 14.26 -31.37 -6.93
N GLN A 486 15.00 -30.55 -7.67
CA GLN A 486 16.45 -30.40 -7.47
C GLN A 486 16.77 -29.25 -6.52
N VAL A 487 15.90 -28.24 -6.40
CA VAL A 487 16.16 -26.97 -5.68
C VAL A 487 16.58 -27.17 -4.24
N ALA A 488 15.88 -28.06 -3.52
CA ALA A 488 16.13 -28.30 -2.10
C ALA A 488 17.55 -28.78 -1.81
N ASP A 489 18.00 -29.80 -2.55
CA ASP A 489 19.34 -30.38 -2.33
C ASP A 489 20.45 -29.53 -2.96
N TYR A 490 20.11 -28.81 -4.02
CA TYR A 490 21.10 -27.98 -4.74
C TYR A 490 21.58 -26.79 -3.91
N PHE A 491 20.66 -26.09 -3.23
CA PHE A 491 20.97 -24.87 -2.47
C PHE A 491 21.21 -25.08 -0.98
N PHE A 492 21.06 -26.29 -0.45
CA PHE A 492 21.24 -26.57 0.98
C PHE A 492 22.68 -26.96 1.32
N ASP A 493 23.35 -26.11 2.08
CA ASP A 493 24.65 -26.41 2.66
C ASP A 493 24.47 -27.31 3.93
N LYS A 494 24.80 -28.59 3.80
CA LYS A 494 24.65 -29.58 4.89
C LYS A 494 25.57 -29.31 6.07
N GLU A 495 26.73 -28.67 5.85
CA GLU A 495 27.68 -28.35 6.92
C GLU A 495 27.20 -27.15 7.75
N LYS A 496 26.61 -26.16 7.10
CA LYS A 496 26.05 -24.98 7.75
C LYS A 496 24.61 -25.16 8.22
N GLY A 497 23.90 -26.18 7.70
CA GLY A 497 22.50 -26.41 7.99
C GLY A 497 21.58 -25.25 7.49
N PHE A 498 21.90 -24.65 6.35
CA PHE A 498 21.20 -23.46 5.88
C PHE A 498 21.20 -23.39 4.33
N PHE A 499 20.26 -22.64 3.75
CA PHE A 499 20.20 -22.42 2.31
C PHE A 499 21.02 -21.19 1.91
N PHE A 500 21.77 -21.31 0.79
CA PHE A 500 22.60 -20.25 0.24
C PHE A 500 22.57 -20.25 -1.28
N ASP A 501 22.84 -19.09 -1.89
CA ASP A 501 23.12 -18.96 -3.32
C ASP A 501 24.41 -19.70 -3.70
N ARG A 502 24.55 -20.01 -4.99
CA ARG A 502 25.74 -20.71 -5.52
C ARG A 502 26.43 -19.94 -6.64
N ARG A 503 27.76 -19.93 -6.64
CA ARG A 503 28.57 -19.35 -7.71
C ARG A 503 28.55 -20.24 -8.95
N LEU A 504 28.33 -19.67 -10.12
CA LEU A 504 28.38 -20.40 -11.40
C LEU A 504 29.74 -20.99 -11.68
N LYS A 505 30.82 -20.30 -11.29
CA LYS A 505 32.19 -20.66 -11.62
C LYS A 505 32.60 -22.06 -11.12
N ASP A 506 32.23 -22.41 -9.91
CA ASP A 506 32.72 -23.61 -9.22
C ASP A 506 31.66 -24.30 -8.36
N GLY A 507 30.43 -23.78 -8.35
CA GLY A 507 29.33 -24.30 -7.56
C GLY A 507 29.49 -24.10 -6.04
N SER A 508 30.42 -23.26 -5.58
CA SER A 508 30.60 -22.96 -4.15
C SER A 508 29.44 -22.14 -3.60
N PHE A 509 29.12 -22.35 -2.33
CA PHE A 509 28.08 -21.58 -1.64
C PHE A 509 28.54 -20.15 -1.33
N ILE A 510 27.64 -19.19 -1.50
CA ILE A 510 27.80 -17.82 -1.04
C ILE A 510 27.22 -17.76 0.39
N GLN A 511 28.09 -18.04 1.38
CA GLN A 511 27.68 -18.25 2.78
C GLN A 511 27.37 -16.94 3.51
N GLU A 512 26.51 -16.10 2.92
CA GLU A 512 25.97 -14.87 3.50
C GLU A 512 24.57 -15.19 4.04
N PRO A 513 24.39 -15.41 5.37
CA PRO A 513 23.11 -15.88 5.90
C PRO A 513 22.05 -14.76 5.89
N GLY A 514 21.14 -14.83 4.95
CA GLY A 514 20.10 -13.83 4.69
C GLY A 514 18.68 -14.41 4.58
N CYS A 515 17.75 -13.51 4.31
CA CYS A 515 16.32 -13.81 4.27
C CYS A 515 15.91 -14.65 3.05
N GLU A 516 16.71 -14.71 2.00
CA GLU A 516 16.50 -15.59 0.84
C GLU A 516 16.31 -17.05 1.24
N ALA A 517 16.92 -17.45 2.34
CA ALA A 517 16.79 -18.81 2.90
C ALA A 517 15.41 -19.12 3.50
N TYR A 518 14.55 -18.13 3.73
CA TYR A 518 13.17 -18.37 4.22
C TYR A 518 12.25 -18.86 3.11
N THR A 519 12.57 -18.52 1.87
CA THR A 519 11.75 -18.83 0.69
C THR A 519 11.55 -20.34 0.49
N PRO A 520 12.56 -21.22 0.57
CA PRO A 520 12.36 -22.67 0.48
C PRO A 520 11.40 -23.24 1.55
N LEU A 521 11.31 -22.63 2.73
CA LEU A 521 10.38 -23.01 3.79
C LEU A 521 8.95 -22.60 3.41
N TRP A 522 8.77 -21.38 2.94
CA TRP A 522 7.48 -20.84 2.57
C TRP A 522 6.87 -21.56 1.36
N THR A 523 7.67 -21.81 0.32
CA THR A 523 7.25 -22.51 -0.90
C THR A 523 7.06 -24.02 -0.71
N LYS A 524 7.46 -24.56 0.45
CA LYS A 524 7.48 -26.00 0.76
C LYS A 524 8.43 -26.80 -0.15
N VAL A 525 9.47 -26.19 -0.63
CA VAL A 525 10.56 -26.85 -1.37
C VAL A 525 11.49 -27.58 -0.41
N ALA A 526 11.80 -26.98 0.74
CA ALA A 526 12.67 -27.60 1.75
C ALA A 526 12.09 -28.94 2.28
N THR A 527 12.96 -29.87 2.64
CA THR A 527 12.55 -31.08 3.39
C THR A 527 12.39 -30.78 4.88
N ALA A 528 11.65 -31.63 5.59
CA ALA A 528 11.47 -31.46 7.04
C ALA A 528 12.81 -31.52 7.80
N ASP A 529 13.76 -32.36 7.35
CA ASP A 529 15.09 -32.47 7.95
C ASP A 529 15.94 -31.22 7.72
N GLN A 530 15.86 -30.61 6.55
CA GLN A 530 16.51 -29.34 6.25
C GLN A 530 15.96 -28.22 7.13
N VAL A 531 14.63 -28.10 7.25
CA VAL A 531 14.01 -27.10 8.14
C VAL A 531 14.44 -27.32 9.58
N LYS A 532 14.47 -28.58 10.06
CA LYS A 532 14.95 -28.91 11.40
C LYS A 532 16.42 -28.50 11.61
N ALA A 533 17.26 -28.64 10.58
CA ALA A 533 18.65 -28.22 10.63
C ALA A 533 18.81 -26.69 10.68
N MET A 534 17.87 -25.93 10.11
CA MET A 534 17.86 -24.46 10.14
C MET A 534 17.43 -23.89 11.50
N LEU A 535 16.63 -24.62 12.29
CA LEU A 535 16.06 -24.10 13.54
C LEU A 535 17.09 -23.48 14.51
N PRO A 536 18.28 -24.07 14.74
CA PRO A 536 19.25 -23.45 15.62
C PRO A 536 19.66 -22.03 15.23
N LEU A 537 19.74 -21.75 13.91
CA LEU A 537 20.03 -20.41 13.40
C LEU A 537 18.79 -19.49 13.47
N LEU A 538 17.63 -20.00 13.07
CA LEU A 538 16.37 -19.23 13.02
C LEU A 538 15.89 -18.82 14.42
N THR A 539 16.20 -19.60 15.46
CA THR A 539 15.82 -19.33 16.86
C THR A 539 16.90 -18.64 17.68
N ASP A 540 18.08 -18.41 17.11
CA ASP A 540 19.18 -17.71 17.78
C ASP A 540 18.86 -16.20 17.86
N THR A 541 18.82 -15.67 19.09
CA THR A 541 18.52 -14.27 19.36
C THR A 541 19.63 -13.30 18.91
N ALA A 542 20.85 -13.79 18.72
CA ALA A 542 21.94 -13.02 18.16
C ALA A 542 21.90 -12.96 16.62
N LYS A 543 21.07 -13.78 15.97
CA LYS A 543 21.02 -13.93 14.51
C LYS A 543 19.66 -13.52 13.93
N PHE A 544 18.68 -14.41 13.97
CA PHE A 544 17.38 -14.23 13.29
C PHE A 544 16.20 -14.07 14.25
N SER A 545 16.29 -14.53 15.50
CA SER A 545 15.24 -14.34 16.52
C SER A 545 15.48 -13.06 17.34
N THR A 546 15.75 -11.97 16.65
CA THR A 546 16.01 -10.65 17.23
C THR A 546 14.76 -10.06 17.91
N TYR A 547 14.83 -8.85 18.46
CA TYR A 547 13.67 -8.20 19.11
C TYR A 547 12.45 -8.16 18.18
N ILE A 548 12.62 -7.72 16.92
CA ILE A 548 11.67 -8.04 15.86
C ILE A 548 12.25 -9.20 15.07
N PRO A 549 11.56 -10.34 14.92
CA PRO A 549 12.13 -11.54 14.33
C PRO A 549 12.34 -11.43 12.81
N PHE A 550 13.32 -12.18 12.33
CA PHE A 550 13.62 -12.40 10.93
C PHE A 550 14.09 -11.16 10.16
N PRO A 551 15.23 -10.55 10.58
CA PRO A 551 15.91 -9.53 9.81
C PRO A 551 16.36 -10.07 8.46
N THR A 552 16.62 -9.16 7.51
CA THR A 552 17.05 -9.50 6.14
C THR A 552 18.44 -10.14 6.06
N VAL A 553 19.24 -10.00 7.09
CA VAL A 553 20.53 -10.70 7.26
C VAL A 553 20.75 -11.00 8.74
N ALA A 554 21.49 -12.05 9.06
CA ALA A 554 21.80 -12.41 10.44
C ALA A 554 22.40 -11.21 11.20
N ALA A 555 21.86 -10.91 12.39
CA ALA A 555 22.21 -9.68 13.14
C ALA A 555 23.66 -9.66 13.67
N ASP A 556 24.35 -10.80 13.73
CA ASP A 556 25.77 -10.93 14.04
C ASP A 556 26.68 -10.85 12.80
N HIS A 557 26.13 -10.67 11.61
CA HIS A 557 26.91 -10.58 10.39
C HIS A 557 27.77 -9.30 10.36
N PRO A 558 29.07 -9.35 9.95
CA PRO A 558 29.96 -8.19 9.96
C PRO A 558 29.48 -6.98 9.13
N LYS A 559 28.68 -7.21 8.08
CA LYS A 559 28.09 -6.18 7.23
C LYS A 559 26.65 -5.81 7.64
N TYR A 560 26.15 -6.36 8.78
CA TYR A 560 24.81 -6.03 9.27
C TYR A 560 24.67 -4.53 9.55
N ASN A 561 23.56 -3.95 9.08
CA ASN A 561 23.24 -2.55 9.33
C ASN A 561 21.73 -2.43 9.58
N PRO A 562 21.29 -2.09 10.82
CA PRO A 562 19.86 -2.03 11.19
C PRO A 562 19.05 -0.98 10.43
N ARG A 563 19.70 -0.12 9.63
CA ARG A 563 19.07 0.87 8.74
C ARG A 563 19.53 0.73 7.28
N GLY A 564 20.18 -0.39 6.95
CA GLY A 564 20.86 -0.65 5.69
C GLY A 564 19.98 -1.13 4.55
N TYR A 565 18.66 -0.92 4.59
CA TYR A 565 17.67 -1.35 3.60
C TYR A 565 17.55 -2.88 3.56
N TRP A 566 18.19 -3.61 2.63
CA TRP A 566 18.21 -5.07 2.62
C TRP A 566 19.41 -5.69 3.37
N ARG A 567 20.05 -4.94 4.26
CA ARG A 567 21.23 -5.35 5.05
C ARG A 567 20.98 -5.44 6.55
N GLY A 568 19.74 -5.63 6.98
CA GLY A 568 19.43 -5.73 8.41
C GLY A 568 17.99 -5.43 8.80
N PRO A 569 17.32 -4.37 8.29
CA PRO A 569 15.94 -4.05 8.64
C PRO A 569 14.98 -5.23 8.45
N ILE A 570 13.86 -5.13 9.16
CA ILE A 570 12.72 -6.04 9.01
C ILE A 570 11.92 -5.64 7.77
N TRP A 571 11.79 -6.56 6.83
CA TRP A 571 10.86 -6.51 5.73
C TRP A 571 9.76 -7.53 5.97
N LEU A 572 8.51 -7.06 6.03
CA LEU A 572 7.40 -7.89 6.53
C LEU A 572 7.03 -9.05 5.61
N ASP A 573 7.36 -9.00 4.32
CA ASP A 573 7.24 -10.14 3.43
C ASP A 573 8.18 -11.28 3.81
N GLN A 574 9.44 -10.95 4.09
CA GLN A 574 10.45 -11.94 4.49
C GLN A 574 10.13 -12.51 5.87
N THR A 575 9.70 -11.65 6.80
CA THR A 575 9.20 -12.08 8.10
C THR A 575 8.00 -13.03 7.96
N TYR A 576 7.04 -12.69 7.08
CA TYR A 576 5.90 -13.55 6.78
C TYR A 576 6.35 -14.90 6.18
N PHE A 577 7.29 -14.89 5.24
CA PHE A 577 7.80 -16.13 4.63
C PHE A 577 8.45 -17.03 5.66
N ALA A 578 9.24 -16.48 6.59
CA ALA A 578 9.82 -17.24 7.69
C ALA A 578 8.73 -17.83 8.61
N ILE A 579 7.80 -17.01 9.09
CA ILE A 579 6.73 -17.43 10.01
C ILE A 579 5.81 -18.46 9.36
N ARG A 580 5.34 -18.19 8.14
CA ARG A 580 4.51 -19.12 7.38
C ARG A 580 5.27 -20.39 7.02
N GLY A 581 6.56 -20.27 6.72
CA GLY A 581 7.46 -21.38 6.51
C GLY A 581 7.51 -22.31 7.72
N LEU A 582 7.73 -21.80 8.92
CA LEU A 582 7.68 -22.57 10.15
C LEU A 582 6.34 -23.30 10.33
N ARG A 583 5.22 -22.60 10.07
CA ARG A 583 3.89 -23.19 10.15
C ARG A 583 3.68 -24.32 9.14
N ASN A 584 4.23 -24.19 7.93
CA ASN A 584 4.15 -25.22 6.89
C ASN A 584 4.74 -26.57 7.31
N TYR A 585 5.67 -26.56 8.29
CA TYR A 585 6.33 -27.76 8.83
C TYR A 585 5.91 -28.11 10.27
N GLY A 586 4.76 -27.57 10.72
CA GLY A 586 4.15 -27.94 11.99
C GLY A 586 4.66 -27.19 13.23
N TYR A 587 5.52 -26.17 13.07
CA TYR A 587 5.98 -25.31 14.18
C TYR A 587 4.97 -24.20 14.50
N ASN A 588 3.67 -24.57 14.61
CA ASN A 588 2.55 -23.63 14.73
C ASN A 588 2.68 -22.71 15.95
N LYS A 589 3.02 -23.25 17.11
CA LYS A 589 3.20 -22.46 18.34
C LYS A 589 4.29 -21.39 18.17
N MET A 590 5.43 -21.76 17.59
CA MET A 590 6.53 -20.84 17.31
C MET A 590 6.11 -19.75 16.32
N ALA A 591 5.38 -20.13 15.28
CA ALA A 591 4.84 -19.19 14.29
C ALA A 591 3.87 -18.18 14.94
N ASP A 592 3.00 -18.63 15.84
CA ASP A 592 2.09 -17.76 16.59
C ASP A 592 2.85 -16.80 17.53
N GLU A 593 3.85 -17.31 18.26
CA GLU A 593 4.70 -16.49 19.14
C GLU A 593 5.42 -15.38 18.35
N TYR A 594 6.00 -15.69 17.19
CA TYR A 594 6.64 -14.71 16.33
C TYR A 594 5.64 -13.71 15.72
N THR A 595 4.45 -14.17 15.33
CA THR A 595 3.37 -13.26 14.86
C THR A 595 3.00 -12.24 15.93
N LEU A 596 2.82 -12.67 17.19
CA LEU A 596 2.56 -11.75 18.30
C LEU A 596 3.72 -10.80 18.57
N GLN A 597 4.97 -11.25 18.45
CA GLN A 597 6.12 -10.35 18.56
C GLN A 597 6.09 -9.25 17.50
N VAL A 598 5.73 -9.58 16.26
CA VAL A 598 5.55 -8.57 15.20
C VAL A 598 4.45 -7.57 15.58
N PHE A 599 3.27 -8.05 15.98
CA PHE A 599 2.13 -7.18 16.31
C PHE A 599 2.35 -6.31 17.54
N ASP A 600 3.08 -6.81 18.54
CA ASP A 600 3.29 -6.13 19.80
C ASP A 600 4.49 -5.18 19.81
N ARG A 601 5.49 -5.44 18.96
CA ARG A 601 6.79 -4.76 19.04
C ARG A 601 7.06 -3.77 17.91
N LEU A 602 6.36 -3.90 16.76
CA LEU A 602 6.45 -2.89 15.71
C LEU A 602 5.75 -1.61 16.16
N GLN A 603 6.46 -0.50 16.11
CA GLN A 603 5.92 0.80 16.53
C GLN A 603 4.79 1.26 15.60
N GLY A 604 3.79 1.92 16.17
CA GLY A 604 2.73 2.60 15.46
C GLY A 604 1.61 1.70 14.91
N LEU A 605 1.72 0.36 14.99
CA LEU A 605 0.68 -0.53 14.44
C LEU A 605 -0.67 -0.39 15.16
N LYS A 606 -0.66 -0.23 16.47
CA LYS A 606 -1.87 -0.14 17.30
C LYS A 606 -2.37 1.30 17.47
N GLU A 607 -1.51 2.29 17.23
CA GLU A 607 -1.78 3.74 17.33
C GLU A 607 -2.21 4.32 15.96
N GLY A 608 -2.06 5.62 15.77
CA GLY A 608 -2.42 6.33 14.53
C GLY A 608 -1.31 6.39 13.48
N ALA A 609 -0.08 5.96 13.78
CA ALA A 609 1.02 6.04 12.82
C ALA A 609 0.77 5.14 11.58
N PRO A 610 1.23 5.55 10.39
CA PRO A 610 1.11 4.74 9.18
C PRO A 610 1.98 3.48 9.24
N ILE A 611 1.59 2.46 8.49
CA ILE A 611 2.42 1.28 8.24
C ILE A 611 3.56 1.69 7.31
N HIS A 612 4.81 1.33 7.67
CA HIS A 612 6.01 1.71 6.93
C HIS A 612 6.57 0.59 6.04
N GLU A 613 7.45 0.97 5.13
CA GLU A 613 8.11 0.09 4.16
C GLU A 613 8.91 -1.01 4.86
N ASN A 614 9.72 -0.62 5.85
CA ASN A 614 10.46 -1.55 6.72
C ASN A 614 10.59 -1.00 8.14
N TYR A 615 11.17 -1.80 9.03
CA TYR A 615 11.23 -1.50 10.46
C TYR A 615 12.60 -1.85 11.04
N GLY A 616 12.95 -1.14 12.12
CA GLY A 616 14.20 -1.38 12.85
C GLY A 616 14.19 -2.71 13.61
N THR A 617 15.18 -3.53 13.40
CA THR A 617 15.31 -4.90 13.96
C THR A 617 15.31 -4.94 15.48
N HIS A 618 15.92 -3.95 16.14
CA HIS A 618 16.10 -3.95 17.60
C HIS A 618 15.11 -3.08 18.36
N THR A 619 14.36 -2.24 17.65
CA THR A 619 13.47 -1.23 18.27
C THR A 619 12.05 -1.27 17.73
N GLY A 620 11.83 -1.89 16.56
CA GLY A 620 10.57 -1.80 15.83
C GLY A 620 10.28 -0.41 15.26
N GLU A 621 11.28 0.49 15.21
CA GLU A 621 11.13 1.85 14.70
C GLU A 621 10.70 1.88 13.23
N LEU A 622 9.94 2.92 12.88
CA LEU A 622 9.43 3.16 11.53
C LEU A 622 10.57 3.60 10.60
N LEU A 623 10.75 2.91 9.47
CA LEU A 623 11.78 3.23 8.49
C LEU A 623 11.19 3.42 7.09
N LYS A 624 11.82 4.30 6.29
CA LYS A 624 11.52 4.55 4.88
C LYS A 624 10.10 5.07 4.61
N ALA A 625 9.43 4.60 3.54
CA ALA A 625 8.17 5.14 3.08
C ALA A 625 6.98 4.79 4.01
N PRO A 626 6.15 5.79 4.41
CA PRO A 626 4.92 5.55 5.15
C PRO A 626 3.79 5.06 4.22
N HIS A 627 2.68 4.59 4.79
CA HIS A 627 1.49 4.09 4.07
C HIS A 627 1.82 2.99 3.06
N PHE A 628 2.62 2.01 3.47
CA PHE A 628 3.21 1.04 2.56
C PHE A 628 2.33 -0.21 2.38
N SER A 629 1.87 -0.43 1.15
CA SER A 629 0.96 -1.53 0.78
C SER A 629 1.56 -2.91 0.98
N TRP A 630 2.84 -3.09 0.70
CA TRP A 630 3.58 -4.33 0.86
C TRP A 630 3.54 -4.84 2.31
N SER A 631 3.96 -3.98 3.24
CA SER A 631 3.92 -4.32 4.67
C SER A 631 2.49 -4.56 5.16
N SER A 632 1.52 -3.77 4.65
CA SER A 632 0.11 -3.94 4.96
C SER A 632 -0.43 -5.29 4.51
N SER A 633 -0.08 -5.74 3.30
CA SER A 633 -0.47 -7.06 2.78
C SER A 633 -0.02 -8.19 3.69
N HIS A 634 1.24 -8.16 4.14
CA HIS A 634 1.80 -9.23 4.96
C HIS A 634 1.32 -9.18 6.43
N LEU A 635 1.05 -8.00 6.99
CA LEU A 635 0.39 -7.88 8.29
C LEU A 635 -1.02 -8.49 8.25
N LEU A 636 -1.76 -8.28 7.17
CA LEU A 636 -3.08 -8.88 6.98
C LEU A 636 -3.00 -10.40 6.85
N MET A 637 -2.00 -10.93 6.13
CA MET A 637 -1.77 -12.37 6.00
C MET A 637 -1.34 -12.99 7.34
N LEU A 638 -0.47 -12.33 8.11
CA LEU A 638 -0.08 -12.78 9.46
C LEU A 638 -1.28 -12.82 10.40
N TYR A 639 -2.16 -11.81 10.33
CA TYR A 639 -3.40 -11.77 11.11
C TYR A 639 -4.33 -12.93 10.72
N ASP A 640 -4.45 -13.23 9.42
CA ASP A 640 -5.31 -14.32 8.95
C ASP A 640 -4.76 -15.70 9.34
N ASP A 641 -3.44 -15.87 9.34
CA ASP A 641 -2.77 -17.15 9.63
C ASP A 641 -2.61 -17.45 11.13
N TYR A 642 -2.71 -16.46 11.99
CA TYR A 642 -2.55 -16.65 13.44
C TYR A 642 -3.53 -17.70 14.00
N GLY A 643 -3.02 -18.65 14.77
CA GLY A 643 -3.81 -19.72 15.40
C GLY A 643 -4.31 -20.82 14.46
N LYS A 644 -3.84 -20.88 13.18
CA LYS A 644 -4.23 -21.92 12.21
C LYS A 644 -3.28 -23.12 12.26
#